data_28a9a181ca8141ae9d26c63c7a75098a
#
_entry.id   28a9a181ca8141ae9d26c63c7a75098a
#
_cell.length_a   1.000
_cell.length_b   1.000
_cell.length_c   1.000
_cell.angle_alpha   90.00
_cell.angle_beta   90.00
_cell.angle_gamma   90.00
#
_symmetry.space_group_name_H-M   'P 1'
#
loop_
_entity.id
_entity.type
_entity.pdbx_description
1 polymer ?
#
loop_
_entity_poly.entity_id
_entity_poly.type
_entity_poly.pdbx_seq_one_letter_code
_entity_poly.pdbx_strand_id
1 'polypeptide(L)'
;MALKNMVAFSLLLFFISSAAENLNLLDTPNPMAIQAQQAGEQAKLLPAPFVRRDTGAYNSLNYGQSVSVDGNRALVGALGLGLESRGKGAAYVYDWVNQEWQLTAILQSDDITNEDFFGGEVLLSGNLAFVTASGGTTGLPGAVYVFEFDGQNWTQKQKIMAQGVVSTDNFGGSLSESDGQLMIGTWGTDGLKGSVFVFEYNGSEWQETQELTASDGLAGDWFGYSVSLTGQFALVGAHHDDGQSGAAYVFEYDGNSWTQTDKLTASDMTLNDWFGFSVSLSDNRAVVGAANDDSGRGSAYVFEFNGTDWIETRKLIADDGQSSDRFGVSVDQSGDFVLIGAPGYAMDSTLGGVYLFEYNGSDWNQTLKFTNSAGNPGNEFGNSVSFNADHVFISTLTGLIQNGVTGGVVVFNHGTGSWLEQTRLLPDPGIHDFDQYAQSLSLSGNRALIGAPGNDDNENNSGAAYLYDYDGQYWHQTAQLTATLGAEYAAFGYAVSLSGDRALIGAPYDTENGLDTGAVYVLDFDGSQWNQTAKLIASDGAASDAFGYAVSLQGNRAVIGAYLDDDGGDGSGSVYVFDYDGKQWLETQKLTASDGALGDSFGISLSLSADRVLIGAHRDDGTGADSGAAYVFEWNGSTWSETQKLEANDAAADDLFGFSVSLSGDRALIGAYQEDENGSESGAAYVFDINNGLWSQTKKLTTDDGGLNHYFGASVNVLGDRAVVGAAGDDTGSAYVFEFDGLDWVQSEKLTARDGTPNDFFGFSVDQTSEHTLVGAKLDDELGASSGSAYVYLNHDVIFVDDFE
;
A
#
# COMPACT_ATOMS: atom_id res chain seq x y z
N MET A 1 28.09 22.07 -28.71
CA MET A 1 28.12 20.64 -28.70
C MET A 1 27.57 20.27 -27.32
N ALA A 2 26.32 20.43 -27.14
CA ALA A 2 25.59 20.04 -25.95
C ALA A 2 24.11 20.03 -26.36
N LEU A 3 23.69 18.95 -26.99
CA LEU A 3 22.28 18.67 -27.36
C LEU A 3 22.20 17.34 -28.14
N LYS A 4 22.69 16.24 -27.59
CA LYS A 4 22.48 14.91 -28.20
C LYS A 4 22.28 13.76 -27.20
N ASN A 5 22.37 13.96 -25.90
CA ASN A 5 22.20 12.88 -24.92
C ASN A 5 20.90 12.97 -24.10
N MET A 6 19.84 13.58 -24.67
CA MET A 6 18.49 13.61 -24.08
C MET A 6 17.44 13.02 -25.00
N VAL A 7 17.72 11.99 -25.75
CA VAL A 7 16.79 11.40 -26.75
C VAL A 7 16.46 9.92 -26.48
N ALA A 8 17.16 9.24 -25.60
CA ALA A 8 16.83 7.84 -25.28
C ALA A 8 15.78 7.66 -24.17
N PHE A 9 15.45 8.70 -23.38
CA PHE A 9 14.42 8.64 -22.32
C PHE A 9 13.10 9.33 -22.67
N SER A 10 12.95 9.87 -23.88
CA SER A 10 11.79 10.69 -24.30
C SER A 10 10.93 10.07 -25.40
N LEU A 11 11.08 8.79 -25.74
CA LEU A 11 10.26 8.16 -26.78
C LEU A 11 9.15 7.24 -26.27
N LEU A 12 8.96 7.12 -24.94
CA LEU A 12 7.84 6.35 -24.37
C LEU A 12 6.71 7.24 -23.82
N LEU A 13 6.77 8.55 -24.01
CA LEU A 13 5.78 9.51 -23.47
C LEU A 13 4.94 10.23 -24.54
N PHE A 14 4.81 9.70 -25.77
CA PHE A 14 4.07 10.39 -26.84
C PHE A 14 3.05 9.53 -27.61
N PHE A 15 2.39 8.55 -27.00
CA PHE A 15 1.24 7.89 -27.61
C PHE A 15 0.11 7.59 -26.62
N ILE A 16 -0.33 8.57 -25.84
CA ILE A 16 -1.65 8.51 -25.19
C ILE A 16 -2.35 9.86 -25.41
N SER A 17 -2.98 9.98 -26.57
CA SER A 17 -4.05 10.96 -26.79
C SER A 17 -4.76 10.60 -28.11
N SER A 18 -5.84 9.89 -27.96
CA SER A 18 -7.05 9.83 -28.79
C SER A 18 -7.54 8.41 -29.03
N ALA A 19 -8.50 7.98 -28.23
CA ALA A 19 -9.64 7.17 -28.70
C ALA A 19 -10.61 6.95 -27.53
N ALA A 20 -11.38 7.95 -27.19
CA ALA A 20 -12.65 7.75 -26.53
C ALA A 20 -13.73 7.85 -27.59
N GLU A 21 -14.38 6.75 -27.93
CA GLU A 21 -15.77 6.72 -28.36
C GLU A 21 -16.27 5.28 -28.58
N ASN A 22 -17.26 4.91 -27.74
CA ASN A 22 -18.36 4.01 -28.01
C ASN A 22 -18.11 2.52 -28.29
N LEU A 23 -18.57 1.69 -27.35
CA LEU A 23 -19.52 0.61 -27.71
C LEU A 23 -20.28 0.09 -26.48
N ASN A 24 -21.55 0.43 -26.41
CA ASN A 24 -22.57 -0.30 -25.62
C ASN A 24 -22.75 -1.71 -26.19
N LEU A 25 -22.72 -2.72 -25.34
CA LEU A 25 -23.54 -3.91 -25.53
C LEU A 25 -23.81 -4.62 -24.20
N LEU A 26 -25.07 -4.74 -23.93
CA LEU A 26 -25.71 -5.56 -22.89
C LEU A 26 -25.29 -7.03 -23.03
N ASP A 27 -24.95 -7.70 -21.94
CA ASP A 27 -25.44 -9.07 -21.75
C ASP A 27 -25.48 -9.53 -20.27
N THR A 28 -26.44 -10.36 -20.02
CA THR A 28 -26.99 -10.86 -18.76
C THR A 28 -26.03 -11.84 -18.03
N PRO A 29 -26.13 -12.00 -16.68
CA PRO A 29 -25.24 -12.86 -15.93
C PRO A 29 -25.62 -14.32 -16.09
N ASN A 30 -24.63 -15.15 -16.40
CA ASN A 30 -24.74 -16.60 -16.33
C ASN A 30 -24.11 -17.06 -14.99
N PRO A 31 -24.85 -17.69 -14.09
CA PRO A 31 -24.29 -18.19 -12.85
C PRO A 31 -23.63 -19.55 -13.06
N MET A 32 -22.47 -19.76 -12.43
CA MET A 32 -21.62 -20.95 -12.36
C MET A 32 -20.61 -21.09 -13.49
N ALA A 33 -19.52 -20.35 -13.36
CA ALA A 33 -18.22 -20.93 -13.65
C ALA A 33 -17.50 -21.05 -12.29
N ILE A 34 -17.32 -22.29 -11.82
CA ILE A 34 -16.28 -22.62 -10.88
C ILE A 34 -15.00 -22.22 -11.62
N GLN A 35 -14.41 -21.08 -11.26
CA GLN A 35 -13.10 -20.72 -11.76
C GLN A 35 -12.16 -21.81 -11.27
N ALA A 36 -11.64 -22.58 -12.23
CA ALA A 36 -10.47 -23.39 -11.97
C ALA A 36 -9.40 -22.43 -11.44
N GLN A 37 -9.01 -22.59 -10.18
CA GLN A 37 -7.83 -21.96 -9.63
C GLN A 37 -6.72 -22.23 -10.65
N GLN A 38 -6.07 -21.16 -11.17
CA GLN A 38 -4.88 -21.39 -11.97
C GLN A 38 -3.92 -22.13 -11.04
N ALA A 39 -3.52 -23.33 -11.46
CA ALA A 39 -2.70 -24.17 -10.64
C ALA A 39 -1.37 -23.44 -10.43
N GLY A 40 -1.03 -23.14 -9.17
CA GLY A 40 0.31 -22.72 -8.80
C GLY A 40 0.45 -21.40 -8.06
N GLU A 41 -0.36 -20.37 -8.31
CA GLU A 41 -0.20 -19.11 -7.58
C GLU A 41 -0.46 -19.30 -6.08
N GLN A 42 0.56 -19.07 -5.26
CA GLN A 42 0.49 -19.20 -3.80
C GLN A 42 0.16 -17.87 -3.12
N ALA A 43 0.78 -16.79 -3.59
CA ALA A 43 0.58 -15.46 -3.02
C ALA A 43 0.98 -14.37 -4.01
N LYS A 44 0.28 -13.26 -3.95
CA LYS A 44 0.76 -11.97 -4.44
C LYS A 44 1.46 -11.30 -3.26
N LEU A 45 2.75 -11.00 -3.41
CA LEU A 45 3.48 -10.22 -2.43
C LEU A 45 3.23 -8.76 -2.72
N LEU A 46 2.50 -8.15 -1.83
CA LEU A 46 2.29 -6.72 -1.78
C LEU A 46 2.95 -6.25 -0.49
N PRO A 47 3.59 -5.09 -0.45
CA PRO A 47 3.95 -4.51 0.83
C PRO A 47 2.70 -4.40 1.70
N ALA A 48 2.86 -4.48 3.02
CA ALA A 48 1.76 -4.47 3.97
C ALA A 48 0.78 -3.31 3.70
N PRO A 49 -0.48 -3.45 4.02
CA PRO A 49 -1.66 -3.01 3.29
C PRO A 49 -1.77 -1.50 2.99
N PHE A 50 -2.41 -1.14 1.92
CA PHE A 50 -2.27 0.03 1.06
C PHE A 50 -3.28 1.14 1.23
N VAL A 51 -2.81 2.37 0.97
CA VAL A 51 -3.62 3.52 0.56
C VAL A 51 -3.05 4.11 -0.71
N ARG A 52 -3.86 4.17 -1.75
CA ARG A 52 -3.53 4.87 -2.98
C ARG A 52 -3.21 6.34 -2.69
N ARG A 53 -1.99 6.78 -2.93
CA ARG A 53 -1.65 8.20 -3.02
C ARG A 53 -1.88 8.68 -4.44
N ASP A 54 -2.67 9.72 -4.55
CA ASP A 54 -2.81 10.49 -5.76
C ASP A 54 -1.78 11.63 -5.74
N THR A 55 -0.75 11.59 -6.60
CA THR A 55 0.34 12.55 -6.66
C THR A 55 0.03 13.85 -7.41
N GLY A 56 -1.25 14.21 -7.57
CA GLY A 56 -1.67 15.54 -8.01
C GLY A 56 -1.67 16.51 -6.83
N ALA A 57 -1.04 17.66 -6.97
CA ALA A 57 -0.83 18.70 -5.97
C ALA A 57 -2.07 19.14 -5.17
N TYR A 58 -2.64 18.33 -4.32
CA TYR A 58 -3.65 18.55 -3.27
C TYR A 58 -4.28 17.20 -2.90
N ASN A 59 -3.51 16.31 -2.31
CA ASN A 59 -4.04 15.02 -1.84
C ASN A 59 -4.47 15.14 -0.40
N SER A 60 -5.74 15.32 -0.16
CA SER A 60 -6.32 15.05 1.16
C SER A 60 -7.07 13.73 1.10
N LEU A 61 -6.47 12.64 1.57
CA LEU A 61 -7.18 11.38 1.83
C LEU A 61 -8.24 11.55 2.92
N ASN A 62 -8.22 12.66 3.65
CA ASN A 62 -8.98 12.85 4.88
C ASN A 62 -8.91 11.60 5.80
N TYR A 63 -7.71 11.06 5.93
CA TYR A 63 -7.45 9.96 6.85
C TYR A 63 -7.73 10.41 8.29
N GLY A 64 -8.47 9.60 9.05
CA GLY A 64 -8.99 10.00 10.34
C GLY A 64 -10.30 10.79 10.25
N GLN A 65 -11.00 10.77 9.13
CA GLN A 65 -12.34 11.39 9.00
C GLN A 65 -13.28 10.92 10.10
N SER A 66 -13.25 9.64 10.39
CA SER A 66 -13.95 9.02 11.51
C SER A 66 -13.05 7.96 12.14
N VAL A 67 -13.15 7.77 13.45
CA VAL A 67 -12.41 6.76 14.19
C VAL A 67 -13.33 6.07 15.18
N SER A 68 -13.20 4.74 15.27
CA SER A 68 -13.93 3.93 16.26
C SER A 68 -12.99 2.92 16.90
N VAL A 69 -13.08 2.75 18.23
CA VAL A 69 -12.27 1.77 18.96
C VAL A 69 -13.16 0.86 19.80
N ASP A 70 -12.89 -0.45 19.69
CA ASP A 70 -13.52 -1.44 20.55
C ASP A 70 -12.46 -2.43 21.06
N GLY A 71 -12.25 -2.43 22.37
CA GLY A 71 -11.22 -3.22 23.04
C GLY A 71 -9.82 -2.96 22.51
N ASN A 72 -9.22 -3.98 21.91
CA ASN A 72 -7.86 -3.96 21.36
C ASN A 72 -7.85 -3.74 19.82
N ARG A 73 -8.93 -3.22 19.27
CA ARG A 73 -9.04 -2.95 17.82
C ARG A 73 -9.50 -1.54 17.56
N ALA A 74 -8.93 -0.87 16.59
CA ALA A 74 -9.33 0.44 16.10
C ALA A 74 -9.62 0.39 14.61
N LEU A 75 -10.59 1.18 14.16
CA LEU A 75 -10.97 1.36 12.77
C LEU A 75 -10.87 2.85 12.42
N VAL A 76 -10.17 3.17 11.36
CA VAL A 76 -9.91 4.54 10.92
C VAL A 76 -10.40 4.72 9.49
N GLY A 77 -11.30 5.66 9.26
CA GLY A 77 -11.85 5.97 7.95
C GLY A 77 -11.02 6.99 7.17
N ALA A 78 -10.98 6.83 5.84
CA ALA A 78 -10.31 7.74 4.91
C ALA A 78 -11.13 7.92 3.63
N LEU A 79 -11.64 9.12 3.38
CA LEU A 79 -12.60 9.40 2.31
C LEU A 79 -12.05 9.35 0.88
N GLY A 80 -10.75 9.49 0.67
CA GLY A 80 -10.16 9.50 -0.66
C GLY A 80 -10.56 10.68 -1.55
N LEU A 81 -10.45 11.92 -1.08
CA LEU A 81 -10.77 13.12 -1.86
C LEU A 81 -9.58 13.61 -2.68
N GLY A 82 -9.54 13.35 -4.00
CA GLY A 82 -8.51 13.88 -4.92
C GLY A 82 -9.13 14.60 -6.13
N LEU A 83 -8.46 15.62 -6.69
CA LEU A 83 -9.00 16.45 -7.79
C LEU A 83 -8.83 15.86 -9.20
N GLU A 84 -7.94 14.89 -9.41
CA GLU A 84 -7.71 14.31 -10.75
C GLU A 84 -7.79 12.77 -10.82
N SER A 85 -7.61 12.05 -9.74
CA SER A 85 -7.95 10.63 -9.58
C SER A 85 -8.66 10.45 -8.24
N ARG A 86 -9.96 10.53 -8.27
CA ARG A 86 -10.88 10.46 -7.15
C ARG A 86 -10.75 9.10 -6.48
N GLY A 87 -10.01 9.04 -5.37
CA GLY A 87 -9.78 7.80 -4.64
C GLY A 87 -11.10 7.18 -4.16
N LYS A 88 -11.17 5.85 -4.16
CA LYS A 88 -12.35 5.10 -3.72
C LYS A 88 -12.65 5.26 -2.22
N GLY A 89 -11.66 5.68 -1.43
CA GLY A 89 -11.70 5.65 0.03
C GLY A 89 -11.43 4.26 0.61
N ALA A 90 -11.17 4.20 1.92
CA ALA A 90 -10.86 2.96 2.63
C ALA A 90 -11.17 3.07 4.13
N ALA A 91 -11.21 1.94 4.83
CA ALA A 91 -11.18 1.91 6.29
C ALA A 91 -10.06 0.98 6.78
N TYR A 92 -9.27 1.46 7.73
CA TYR A 92 -8.02 0.85 8.21
C TYR A 92 -8.24 0.22 9.56
N VAL A 93 -7.93 -1.07 9.69
CA VAL A 93 -8.04 -1.83 10.93
C VAL A 93 -6.68 -1.92 11.61
N TYR A 94 -6.60 -1.47 12.84
CA TYR A 94 -5.44 -1.62 13.70
C TYR A 94 -5.76 -2.53 14.88
N ASP A 95 -4.91 -3.50 15.16
CA ASP A 95 -4.99 -4.34 16.34
C ASP A 95 -3.85 -4.02 17.32
N TRP A 96 -4.16 -4.06 18.62
CA TRP A 96 -3.17 -3.89 19.70
C TRP A 96 -2.40 -5.18 19.92
N VAL A 97 -1.21 -5.29 19.37
CA VAL A 97 -0.37 -6.49 19.41
C VAL A 97 1.01 -6.15 19.98
N ASN A 98 1.49 -6.94 20.95
CA ASN A 98 2.82 -6.76 21.55
C ASN A 98 3.11 -5.34 22.09
N GLN A 99 2.09 -4.65 22.62
CA GLN A 99 2.16 -3.27 23.13
C GLN A 99 2.33 -2.18 22.07
N GLU A 100 1.98 -2.49 20.82
CA GLU A 100 1.95 -1.55 19.70
C GLU A 100 0.64 -1.70 18.90
N TRP A 101 0.16 -0.61 18.29
CA TRP A 101 -0.92 -0.64 17.33
C TRP A 101 -0.35 -0.98 15.97
N GLN A 102 -0.78 -2.10 15.44
CA GLN A 102 -0.33 -2.60 14.14
C GLN A 102 -1.49 -2.57 13.16
N LEU A 103 -1.26 -2.05 11.95
CA LEU A 103 -2.21 -2.12 10.86
C LEU A 103 -2.32 -3.60 10.43
N THR A 104 -3.54 -4.15 10.52
CA THR A 104 -3.78 -5.58 10.27
C THR A 104 -4.71 -5.84 9.09
N ALA A 105 -5.48 -4.84 8.66
CA ALA A 105 -6.30 -4.95 7.46
C ALA A 105 -6.69 -3.57 6.90
N ILE A 106 -7.00 -3.54 5.60
CA ILE A 106 -7.73 -2.46 4.96
C ILE A 106 -9.02 -3.02 4.41
N LEU A 107 -10.11 -2.33 4.71
CA LEU A 107 -11.44 -2.68 4.25
C LEU A 107 -11.82 -1.80 3.07
N GLN A 108 -12.09 -2.44 1.94
CA GLN A 108 -12.63 -1.84 0.73
C GLN A 108 -13.71 -2.74 0.14
N SER A 109 -14.45 -2.26 -0.82
CA SER A 109 -15.44 -3.05 -1.54
C SER A 109 -15.22 -2.93 -3.04
N ASP A 110 -15.37 -4.05 -3.76
CA ASP A 110 -15.19 -4.12 -5.22
C ASP A 110 -16.21 -3.27 -6.01
N ASP A 111 -17.38 -2.96 -5.41
CA ASP A 111 -18.46 -2.24 -6.07
C ASP A 111 -18.45 -0.73 -5.78
N ILE A 112 -17.48 -0.22 -5.02
CA ILE A 112 -17.31 1.22 -4.82
C ILE A 112 -16.60 1.84 -6.02
N THR A 113 -17.08 3.03 -6.39
CA THR A 113 -16.48 3.86 -7.43
C THR A 113 -15.82 5.09 -6.82
N ASN A 114 -15.01 5.76 -7.61
CA ASN A 114 -14.52 7.07 -7.23
C ASN A 114 -15.71 7.99 -6.95
N GLU A 115 -15.66 8.77 -5.87
CA GLU A 115 -16.71 9.69 -5.40
C GLU A 115 -17.84 9.06 -4.55
N ASP A 116 -17.75 7.78 -4.18
CA ASP A 116 -18.74 7.18 -3.27
C ASP A 116 -18.48 7.52 -1.80
N PHE A 117 -17.31 8.13 -1.51
CA PHE A 117 -16.88 8.55 -0.17
C PHE A 117 -16.85 7.40 0.85
N PHE A 118 -16.34 6.24 0.42
CA PHE A 118 -16.16 5.09 1.31
C PHE A 118 -15.19 5.44 2.45
N GLY A 119 -15.54 5.07 3.69
CA GLY A 119 -14.76 5.43 4.87
C GLY A 119 -15.12 6.79 5.47
N GLY A 120 -16.25 7.39 5.07
CA GLY A 120 -16.73 8.66 5.63
C GLY A 120 -17.08 8.56 7.10
N GLU A 121 -17.78 7.50 7.48
CA GLU A 121 -18.09 7.14 8.86
C GLU A 121 -17.73 5.68 9.08
N VAL A 122 -17.16 5.34 10.23
CA VAL A 122 -16.76 3.98 10.58
C VAL A 122 -17.19 3.62 12.00
N LEU A 123 -17.58 2.36 12.21
CA LEU A 123 -18.00 1.86 13.51
C LEU A 123 -17.49 0.42 13.70
N LEU A 124 -16.88 0.16 14.85
CA LEU A 124 -16.54 -1.19 15.32
C LEU A 124 -17.54 -1.65 16.39
N SER A 125 -17.98 -2.89 16.29
CA SER A 125 -18.75 -3.56 17.33
C SER A 125 -18.35 -5.05 17.35
N GLY A 126 -17.55 -5.46 18.33
CA GLY A 126 -17.01 -6.81 18.43
C GLY A 126 -16.19 -7.22 17.21
N ASN A 127 -16.70 -8.22 16.49
CA ASN A 127 -16.10 -8.73 15.25
C ASN A 127 -16.68 -8.08 13.98
N LEU A 128 -17.52 -7.08 14.11
CA LEU A 128 -18.14 -6.39 12.98
C LEU A 128 -17.51 -5.01 12.78
N ALA A 129 -17.29 -4.65 11.52
CA ALA A 129 -16.95 -3.31 11.10
C ALA A 129 -18.01 -2.81 10.12
N PHE A 130 -18.50 -1.62 10.36
CA PHE A 130 -19.44 -0.92 9.49
C PHE A 130 -18.71 0.26 8.86
N VAL A 131 -18.74 0.34 7.55
CA VAL A 131 -18.06 1.40 6.80
C VAL A 131 -19.05 2.04 5.84
N THR A 132 -19.19 3.35 5.90
CA THR A 132 -20.13 4.05 5.03
C THR A 132 -19.50 4.46 3.72
N ALA A 133 -20.35 4.50 2.68
CA ALA A 133 -20.12 5.18 1.43
C ALA A 133 -21.37 6.07 1.22
N SER A 134 -21.29 7.31 1.67
CA SER A 134 -22.49 8.18 1.80
C SER A 134 -23.08 8.67 0.47
N GLY A 135 -22.49 8.27 -0.66
CA GLY A 135 -22.98 8.59 -2.01
C GLY A 135 -22.63 10.04 -2.38
N GLY A 136 -21.72 10.19 -3.29
CA GLY A 136 -21.23 11.48 -3.75
C GLY A 136 -21.97 12.02 -4.97
N THR A 137 -21.24 12.67 -5.85
CA THR A 137 -21.73 13.31 -7.09
C THR A 137 -22.14 12.31 -8.18
N THR A 138 -21.96 11.00 -7.97
CA THR A 138 -22.29 9.93 -8.94
C THR A 138 -23.78 9.70 -9.17
N GLY A 139 -24.64 10.24 -8.29
CA GLY A 139 -26.09 10.05 -8.37
C GLY A 139 -26.58 8.71 -7.82
N LEU A 140 -25.72 7.94 -7.16
CA LEU A 140 -26.08 6.72 -6.44
C LEU A 140 -26.45 7.03 -4.98
N PRO A 141 -27.46 6.37 -4.41
CA PRO A 141 -27.75 6.50 -2.98
C PRO A 141 -26.60 5.95 -2.15
N GLY A 142 -26.39 6.50 -0.95
CA GLY A 142 -25.39 6.00 0.00
C GLY A 142 -25.61 4.54 0.41
N ALA A 143 -24.58 3.92 0.97
CA ALA A 143 -24.61 2.54 1.46
C ALA A 143 -23.78 2.39 2.72
N VAL A 144 -24.06 1.36 3.51
CA VAL A 144 -23.23 0.90 4.62
C VAL A 144 -22.76 -0.52 4.33
N TYR A 145 -21.46 -0.73 4.40
CA TYR A 145 -20.83 -2.03 4.17
C TYR A 145 -20.49 -2.68 5.49
N VAL A 146 -20.91 -3.92 5.65
CA VAL A 146 -20.68 -4.71 6.86
C VAL A 146 -19.59 -5.73 6.57
N PHE A 147 -18.50 -5.67 7.33
CA PHE A 147 -17.42 -6.64 7.32
C PHE A 147 -17.43 -7.43 8.62
N GLU A 148 -17.12 -8.71 8.55
CA GLU A 148 -17.01 -9.58 9.73
C GLU A 148 -15.62 -10.21 9.77
N PHE A 149 -15.00 -10.17 10.95
CA PHE A 149 -13.73 -10.82 11.24
C PHE A 149 -13.96 -12.24 11.75
N ASP A 150 -13.44 -13.23 11.06
CA ASP A 150 -13.62 -14.66 11.40
C ASP A 150 -12.55 -15.19 12.38
N GLY A 151 -11.67 -14.33 12.84
CA GLY A 151 -10.52 -14.65 13.69
C GLY A 151 -9.19 -14.67 12.92
N GLN A 152 -9.24 -14.58 11.58
CA GLN A 152 -8.07 -14.50 10.70
C GLN A 152 -8.23 -13.43 9.63
N ASN A 153 -9.41 -13.36 8.99
CA ASN A 153 -9.65 -12.46 7.86
C ASN A 153 -10.91 -11.64 8.06
N TRP A 154 -10.91 -10.44 7.49
CA TRP A 154 -12.08 -9.63 7.31
C TRP A 154 -12.78 -10.00 6.00
N THR A 155 -14.08 -10.22 6.05
CA THR A 155 -14.87 -10.51 4.85
C THR A 155 -16.11 -9.62 4.80
N GLN A 156 -16.37 -9.01 3.64
CA GLN A 156 -17.61 -8.27 3.43
C GLN A 156 -18.79 -9.25 3.46
N LYS A 157 -19.75 -8.98 4.33
CA LYS A 157 -20.94 -9.82 4.50
C LYS A 157 -22.16 -9.23 3.83
N GLN A 158 -22.34 -7.93 3.93
CA GLN A 158 -23.53 -7.28 3.45
C GLN A 158 -23.24 -5.84 3.00
N LYS A 159 -23.97 -5.39 1.99
CA LYS A 159 -24.17 -4.00 1.64
C LYS A 159 -25.58 -3.61 2.04
N ILE A 160 -25.69 -2.66 2.93
CA ILE A 160 -26.98 -2.15 3.46
C ILE A 160 -27.35 -0.90 2.69
N MET A 161 -28.58 -0.84 2.21
CA MET A 161 -29.20 0.33 1.57
C MET A 161 -30.66 0.42 2.04
N ALA A 162 -31.15 1.62 2.35
CA ALA A 162 -32.54 1.82 2.74
C ALA A 162 -33.45 2.02 1.51
N GLN A 163 -34.71 1.65 1.66
CA GLN A 163 -35.68 1.82 0.58
C GLN A 163 -36.10 3.29 0.43
N GLY A 164 -36.13 3.76 -0.81
CA GLY A 164 -36.61 5.12 -1.11
C GLY A 164 -35.58 6.22 -1.00
N VAL A 165 -34.38 5.93 -0.50
CA VAL A 165 -33.27 6.88 -0.36
C VAL A 165 -32.67 7.18 -1.74
N VAL A 166 -32.31 8.46 -1.97
CA VAL A 166 -31.66 8.95 -3.19
C VAL A 166 -30.28 9.53 -2.87
N SER A 167 -29.48 9.81 -3.89
CA SER A 167 -28.09 10.26 -3.72
C SER A 167 -27.86 11.54 -2.92
N THR A 168 -28.89 12.39 -2.81
CA THR A 168 -28.82 13.64 -2.03
C THR A 168 -29.15 13.47 -0.56
N ASP A 169 -29.57 12.28 -0.16
CA ASP A 169 -30.08 12.03 1.18
C ASP A 169 -28.99 11.76 2.20
N ASN A 170 -27.75 11.46 1.74
CA ASN A 170 -26.58 11.16 2.59
C ASN A 170 -26.83 10.01 3.57
N PHE A 171 -27.33 8.88 3.06
CA PHE A 171 -27.50 7.66 3.84
C PHE A 171 -26.12 7.15 4.31
N GLY A 172 -25.97 6.91 5.59
CA GLY A 172 -24.69 6.60 6.21
C GLY A 172 -23.94 7.85 6.72
N GLY A 173 -24.61 8.98 6.88
CA GLY A 173 -24.02 10.19 7.45
C GLY A 173 -23.62 10.06 8.92
N SER A 174 -24.20 9.11 9.65
CA SER A 174 -23.85 8.72 11.02
C SER A 174 -24.27 7.28 11.30
N LEU A 175 -23.54 6.59 12.21
CA LEU A 175 -23.75 5.18 12.56
C LEU A 175 -23.75 4.97 14.07
N SER A 176 -24.60 4.07 14.55
CA SER A 176 -24.47 3.51 15.91
C SER A 176 -25.09 2.11 15.98
N GLU A 177 -24.46 1.18 16.69
CA GLU A 177 -24.91 -0.20 16.85
C GLU A 177 -24.88 -0.59 18.33
N SER A 178 -25.92 -1.28 18.77
CA SER A 178 -26.00 -1.91 20.09
C SER A 178 -26.96 -3.08 20.07
N ASP A 179 -26.56 -4.21 20.64
CA ASP A 179 -27.41 -5.40 20.85
C ASP A 179 -28.07 -5.93 19.56
N GLY A 180 -27.37 -5.84 18.40
CA GLY A 180 -27.88 -6.30 17.11
C GLY A 180 -28.90 -5.38 16.47
N GLN A 181 -28.97 -4.13 16.91
CA GLN A 181 -29.70 -3.04 16.28
C GLN A 181 -28.72 -1.99 15.74
N LEU A 182 -28.84 -1.64 14.48
CA LEU A 182 -28.00 -0.64 13.80
C LEU A 182 -28.88 0.53 13.39
N MET A 183 -28.47 1.72 13.78
CA MET A 183 -29.08 2.98 13.35
C MET A 183 -28.20 3.70 12.36
N ILE A 184 -28.79 4.14 11.25
CA ILE A 184 -28.11 4.82 10.16
C ILE A 184 -28.78 6.17 9.91
N GLY A 185 -28.04 7.24 10.17
CA GLY A 185 -28.51 8.60 9.95
C GLY A 185 -28.49 8.98 8.47
N THR A 186 -29.49 9.75 8.07
CA THR A 186 -29.78 10.15 6.67
C THR A 186 -30.36 11.57 6.66
N TRP A 187 -29.48 12.53 6.95
CA TRP A 187 -29.92 13.93 7.20
C TRP A 187 -30.42 14.68 5.98
N GLY A 188 -30.27 14.13 4.75
CA GLY A 188 -30.69 14.77 3.49
C GLY A 188 -32.12 14.49 3.06
N THR A 189 -32.84 13.51 3.68
CA THR A 189 -34.18 13.11 3.26
C THR A 189 -35.20 14.24 3.35
N ASP A 190 -36.25 14.16 2.55
CA ASP A 190 -37.42 15.06 2.56
C ASP A 190 -37.07 16.56 2.57
N GLY A 191 -36.08 16.97 1.74
CA GLY A 191 -35.67 18.37 1.65
C GLY A 191 -34.85 18.82 2.87
N LEU A 192 -33.95 17.95 3.33
CA LEU A 192 -33.06 18.13 4.47
C LEU A 192 -33.82 18.11 5.83
N LYS A 193 -35.01 17.50 5.88
CA LYS A 193 -35.70 17.22 7.15
C LYS A 193 -34.89 16.19 7.95
N GLY A 194 -34.43 15.15 7.28
CA GLY A 194 -33.63 14.06 7.82
C GLY A 194 -34.45 12.89 8.37
N SER A 195 -33.86 11.71 8.38
CA SER A 195 -34.39 10.46 8.91
C SER A 195 -33.27 9.63 9.54
N VAL A 196 -33.65 8.66 10.37
CA VAL A 196 -32.78 7.58 10.84
C VAL A 196 -33.44 6.25 10.50
N PHE A 197 -32.72 5.37 9.80
CA PHE A 197 -33.17 4.03 9.48
C PHE A 197 -32.63 3.02 10.50
N VAL A 198 -33.55 2.19 11.01
CA VAL A 198 -33.21 1.13 11.97
C VAL A 198 -33.14 -0.21 11.25
N PHE A 199 -32.03 -0.91 11.46
CA PHE A 199 -31.84 -2.27 10.96
C PHE A 199 -31.64 -3.22 12.13
N GLU A 200 -32.24 -4.40 12.06
CA GLU A 200 -32.05 -5.46 13.06
C GLU A 200 -31.35 -6.66 12.43
N TYR A 201 -30.40 -7.25 13.17
CA TYR A 201 -29.72 -8.47 12.77
C TYR A 201 -30.56 -9.71 13.06
N ASN A 202 -31.03 -10.41 12.03
CA ASN A 202 -31.90 -11.58 12.18
C ASN A 202 -31.14 -12.91 12.40
N GLY A 203 -29.81 -12.85 12.60
CA GLY A 203 -28.93 -14.01 12.72
C GLY A 203 -28.24 -14.39 11.41
N SER A 204 -28.53 -13.72 10.28
CA SER A 204 -27.90 -13.95 8.98
C SER A 204 -27.65 -12.65 8.20
N GLU A 205 -28.49 -11.67 8.34
CA GLU A 205 -28.41 -10.39 7.64
C GLU A 205 -29.07 -9.27 8.46
N TRP A 206 -28.68 -8.03 8.17
CA TRP A 206 -29.30 -6.83 8.69
C TRP A 206 -30.52 -6.48 7.84
N GLN A 207 -31.69 -6.32 8.47
CA GLN A 207 -32.95 -6.00 7.80
C GLN A 207 -33.51 -4.67 8.32
N GLU A 208 -33.95 -3.80 7.41
CA GLU A 208 -34.65 -2.56 7.74
C GLU A 208 -35.96 -2.89 8.46
N THR A 209 -36.15 -2.32 9.65
CA THR A 209 -37.35 -2.54 10.50
C THR A 209 -38.15 -1.28 10.70
N GLN A 210 -37.51 -0.11 10.75
CA GLN A 210 -38.19 1.14 11.02
C GLN A 210 -37.44 2.34 10.45
N GLU A 211 -38.19 3.38 10.03
CA GLU A 211 -37.68 4.72 9.77
C GLU A 211 -38.14 5.65 10.90
N LEU A 212 -37.19 6.39 11.51
CA LEU A 212 -37.44 7.36 12.56
C LEU A 212 -37.36 8.78 12.00
N THR A 213 -38.28 9.63 12.41
CA THR A 213 -38.28 11.07 12.08
C THR A 213 -38.62 11.89 13.29
N ALA A 214 -38.17 13.12 13.39
CA ALA A 214 -38.58 14.03 14.43
C ALA A 214 -40.07 14.33 14.31
N SER A 215 -40.84 14.28 15.43
CA SER A 215 -42.27 14.48 15.45
C SER A 215 -42.71 15.91 15.05
N ASP A 216 -41.82 16.86 15.25
CA ASP A 216 -42.00 18.30 14.90
C ASP A 216 -41.05 18.72 13.76
N GLY A 217 -40.34 17.80 13.14
CA GLY A 217 -39.27 18.09 12.14
C GLY A 217 -39.77 18.83 10.91
N LEU A 218 -39.02 19.80 10.48
CA LEU A 218 -39.25 20.65 9.31
C LEU A 218 -38.13 20.47 8.29
N ALA A 219 -38.35 20.90 7.06
CA ALA A 219 -37.32 20.90 6.02
C ALA A 219 -36.14 21.81 6.44
N GLY A 220 -34.95 21.28 6.42
CA GLY A 220 -33.71 21.97 6.80
C GLY A 220 -33.21 21.70 8.21
N ASP A 221 -33.87 20.84 9.01
CA ASP A 221 -33.48 20.56 10.41
C ASP A 221 -32.31 19.59 10.55
N TRP A 222 -32.07 18.75 9.52
CA TRP A 222 -30.98 17.78 9.46
C TRP A 222 -31.04 16.72 10.57
N PHE A 223 -32.23 16.21 10.87
CA PHE A 223 -32.42 15.10 11.80
C PHE A 223 -31.65 13.85 11.31
N GLY A 224 -30.91 13.19 12.18
CA GLY A 224 -30.03 12.06 11.82
C GLY A 224 -28.61 12.47 11.40
N TYR A 225 -28.22 13.72 11.65
CA TYR A 225 -26.84 14.19 11.42
C TYR A 225 -25.86 13.47 12.35
N SER A 226 -26.25 13.19 13.58
CA SER A 226 -25.51 12.36 14.55
C SER A 226 -26.47 11.39 15.23
N VAL A 227 -26.00 10.17 15.53
CA VAL A 227 -26.80 9.16 16.23
C VAL A 227 -25.95 8.45 17.27
N SER A 228 -26.56 8.08 18.39
CA SER A 228 -25.95 7.24 19.40
C SER A 228 -27.00 6.32 20.03
N LEU A 229 -26.67 5.04 20.17
CA LEU A 229 -27.57 3.98 20.59
C LEU A 229 -26.97 3.23 21.77
N THR A 230 -27.77 2.99 22.81
CA THR A 230 -27.40 2.10 23.91
C THR A 230 -28.63 1.40 24.48
N GLY A 231 -28.62 0.08 24.51
CA GLY A 231 -29.69 -0.72 25.07
C GLY A 231 -31.07 -0.32 24.54
N GLN A 232 -31.89 0.31 25.38
CA GLN A 232 -33.27 0.69 25.03
C GLN A 232 -33.43 2.17 24.62
N PHE A 233 -32.36 2.96 24.61
CA PHE A 233 -32.41 4.38 24.25
C PHE A 233 -31.57 4.67 22.99
N ALA A 234 -32.07 5.60 22.18
CA ALA A 234 -31.35 6.20 21.07
C ALA A 234 -31.46 7.73 21.17
N LEU A 235 -30.37 8.40 20.83
CA LEU A 235 -30.23 9.83 20.79
C LEU A 235 -29.89 10.27 19.37
N VAL A 236 -30.67 11.18 18.80
CA VAL A 236 -30.53 11.63 17.41
C VAL A 236 -30.42 13.14 17.37
N GLY A 237 -29.35 13.66 16.81
CA GLY A 237 -29.10 15.08 16.66
C GLY A 237 -29.71 15.66 15.39
N ALA A 238 -30.18 16.91 15.52
CA ALA A 238 -30.74 17.74 14.46
C ALA A 238 -30.26 19.19 14.66
N HIS A 239 -29.02 19.46 14.40
CA HIS A 239 -28.36 20.70 14.78
C HIS A 239 -28.80 21.94 14.00
N HIS A 240 -29.60 21.78 12.95
CA HIS A 240 -30.25 22.88 12.22
C HIS A 240 -31.68 23.14 12.64
N ASP A 241 -32.24 22.36 13.56
CA ASP A 241 -33.61 22.55 14.10
C ASP A 241 -33.80 23.96 14.67
N ASP A 242 -35.01 24.49 14.58
CA ASP A 242 -35.40 25.80 15.09
C ASP A 242 -34.42 26.94 14.71
N GLY A 243 -34.05 27.03 13.42
CA GLY A 243 -33.20 28.10 12.88
C GLY A 243 -31.72 27.94 13.29
N GLN A 244 -31.24 26.71 13.31
CA GLN A 244 -29.86 26.30 13.63
C GLN A 244 -29.49 26.47 15.13
N SER A 245 -30.49 26.71 16.00
CA SER A 245 -30.24 26.55 17.44
C SER A 245 -29.98 25.08 17.81
N GLY A 246 -30.66 24.19 17.12
CA GLY A 246 -30.48 22.75 17.16
C GLY A 246 -31.25 22.03 18.27
N ALA A 247 -31.45 20.72 18.10
CA ALA A 247 -32.06 19.83 19.05
C ALA A 247 -31.42 18.42 19.02
N ALA A 248 -31.68 17.65 20.05
CA ALA A 248 -31.45 16.21 20.06
C ALA A 248 -32.74 15.49 20.52
N TYR A 249 -33.05 14.40 19.86
CA TYR A 249 -34.30 13.67 20.10
C TYR A 249 -33.99 12.32 20.70
N VAL A 250 -34.71 11.98 21.78
CA VAL A 250 -34.61 10.68 22.44
C VAL A 250 -35.72 9.76 21.96
N PHE A 251 -35.32 8.55 21.61
CA PHE A 251 -36.22 7.46 21.29
C PHE A 251 -36.02 6.32 22.28
N GLU A 252 -37.13 5.67 22.65
CA GLU A 252 -37.13 4.50 23.54
C GLU A 252 -37.67 3.28 22.78
N TYR A 253 -36.99 2.13 22.96
CA TYR A 253 -37.39 0.84 22.40
C TYR A 253 -38.26 0.05 23.37
N ASP A 254 -39.47 -0.27 22.96
CA ASP A 254 -40.46 -1.01 23.78
C ASP A 254 -40.29 -2.54 23.63
N GLY A 255 -39.31 -3.02 22.92
CA GLY A 255 -39.09 -4.42 22.55
C GLY A 255 -39.69 -4.80 21.22
N ASN A 256 -40.31 -3.86 20.49
CA ASN A 256 -40.90 -4.07 19.18
C ASN A 256 -40.71 -2.88 18.24
N SER A 257 -40.73 -1.67 18.77
CA SER A 257 -40.60 -0.44 17.97
C SER A 257 -39.93 0.67 18.77
N TRP A 258 -39.28 1.58 18.06
CA TRP A 258 -38.72 2.81 18.59
C TRP A 258 -39.77 3.91 18.58
N THR A 259 -39.90 4.64 19.68
CA THR A 259 -40.84 5.76 19.82
C THR A 259 -40.14 6.97 20.40
N GLN A 260 -40.30 8.16 19.80
CA GLN A 260 -39.78 9.40 20.35
C GLN A 260 -40.47 9.69 21.72
N THR A 261 -39.64 9.87 22.75
CA THR A 261 -40.07 10.20 24.10
C THR A 261 -39.78 11.64 24.48
N ASP A 262 -38.65 12.18 24.07
CA ASP A 262 -38.19 13.50 24.46
C ASP A 262 -37.57 14.29 23.29
N LYS A 263 -37.55 15.62 23.40
CA LYS A 263 -36.75 16.56 22.64
C LYS A 263 -35.88 17.33 23.63
N LEU A 264 -34.55 17.17 23.52
CA LEU A 264 -33.57 17.87 24.33
C LEU A 264 -33.13 19.14 23.62
N THR A 265 -33.05 20.21 24.38
CA THR A 265 -32.51 21.50 23.92
C THR A 265 -31.66 22.11 25.02
N ALA A 266 -30.67 22.92 24.68
CA ALA A 266 -29.90 23.62 25.67
C ALA A 266 -30.75 24.63 26.47
N SER A 267 -30.53 24.71 27.79
CA SER A 267 -31.26 25.63 28.65
C SER A 267 -31.01 27.13 28.35
N ASP A 268 -29.88 27.43 27.70
CA ASP A 268 -29.44 28.77 27.28
C ASP A 268 -29.39 28.93 25.76
N MET A 269 -30.11 28.08 25.02
CA MET A 269 -30.14 27.99 23.56
C MET A 269 -30.33 29.34 22.88
N THR A 270 -29.48 29.62 21.89
CA THR A 270 -29.60 30.75 20.98
C THR A 270 -29.52 30.33 19.50
N LEU A 271 -29.84 31.23 18.56
CA LEU A 271 -29.77 30.94 17.14
C LEU A 271 -28.35 30.66 16.71
N ASN A 272 -28.14 29.63 15.90
CA ASN A 272 -26.87 29.15 15.34
C ASN A 272 -25.92 28.49 16.37
N ASP A 273 -26.40 27.97 17.48
CA ASP A 273 -25.56 27.26 18.46
C ASP A 273 -25.17 25.85 17.99
N TRP A 274 -25.94 25.27 17.06
CA TRP A 274 -25.75 23.92 16.52
C TRP A 274 -25.79 22.82 17.59
N PHE A 275 -26.72 22.93 18.54
CA PHE A 275 -26.97 21.87 19.53
C PHE A 275 -27.44 20.60 18.83
N GLY A 276 -26.85 19.44 19.13
CA GLY A 276 -27.10 18.19 18.41
C GLY A 276 -26.17 17.96 17.22
N PHE A 277 -25.07 18.75 17.11
CA PHE A 277 -24.02 18.52 16.11
C PHE A 277 -23.35 17.16 16.29
N SER A 278 -23.05 16.80 17.53
CA SER A 278 -22.56 15.49 17.93
C SER A 278 -23.33 15.00 19.16
N VAL A 279 -23.49 13.69 19.27
CA VAL A 279 -24.19 13.08 20.41
C VAL A 279 -23.49 11.82 20.87
N SER A 280 -23.47 11.57 22.17
CA SER A 280 -23.01 10.31 22.74
C SER A 280 -23.95 9.91 23.89
N LEU A 281 -24.36 8.64 23.91
CA LEU A 281 -25.32 8.09 24.87
C LEU A 281 -24.67 6.89 25.58
N SER A 282 -24.73 6.87 26.90
CA SER A 282 -24.25 5.75 27.70
C SER A 282 -25.21 5.55 28.90
N ASP A 283 -25.84 4.39 28.95
CA ASP A 283 -26.85 4.08 29.95
C ASP A 283 -27.95 5.17 30.12
N ASN A 284 -27.90 5.90 31.22
CA ASN A 284 -28.87 6.95 31.55
C ASN A 284 -28.28 8.37 31.38
N ARG A 285 -27.19 8.52 30.62
CA ARG A 285 -26.54 9.80 30.40
C ARG A 285 -26.39 10.09 28.92
N ALA A 286 -26.78 11.30 28.53
CA ALA A 286 -26.60 11.82 27.17
C ALA A 286 -25.64 13.02 27.20
N VAL A 287 -24.71 13.07 26.26
CA VAL A 287 -23.85 14.24 26.01
C VAL A 287 -24.16 14.76 24.62
N VAL A 288 -24.45 16.05 24.52
CA VAL A 288 -24.81 16.70 23.26
C VAL A 288 -23.92 17.90 23.02
N GLY A 289 -23.20 17.89 21.89
CA GLY A 289 -22.33 18.99 21.46
C GLY A 289 -23.12 20.10 20.77
N ALA A 290 -22.73 21.33 21.04
CA ALA A 290 -23.22 22.57 20.43
C ALA A 290 -22.02 23.36 19.91
N ALA A 291 -21.52 22.94 18.75
CA ALA A 291 -20.19 23.33 18.25
C ALA A 291 -20.05 24.83 17.90
N ASN A 292 -21.15 25.54 17.73
CA ASN A 292 -21.14 26.95 17.35
C ASN A 292 -21.70 27.89 18.45
N ASP A 293 -21.98 27.36 19.64
CA ASP A 293 -22.40 28.13 20.80
C ASP A 293 -21.38 29.23 21.16
N ASP A 294 -21.84 30.35 21.73
CA ASP A 294 -21.01 31.50 22.10
C ASP A 294 -20.06 31.99 20.97
N SER A 295 -20.62 32.14 19.74
CA SER A 295 -19.87 32.61 18.55
C SER A 295 -18.76 31.64 18.11
N GLY A 296 -19.05 30.33 18.13
CA GLY A 296 -18.14 29.28 17.73
C GLY A 296 -17.07 28.94 18.77
N ARG A 297 -17.20 29.39 20.00
CA ARG A 297 -16.40 28.85 21.11
C ARG A 297 -16.76 27.39 21.33
N GLY A 298 -18.07 27.10 21.24
CA GLY A 298 -18.65 25.78 21.40
C GLY A 298 -18.85 25.35 22.85
N SER A 299 -19.79 24.45 23.03
CA SER A 299 -20.14 23.84 24.32
C SER A 299 -20.61 22.41 24.14
N ALA A 300 -20.69 21.67 25.25
CA ALA A 300 -21.37 20.40 25.31
C ALA A 300 -22.27 20.35 26.55
N TYR A 301 -23.39 19.66 26.47
CA TYR A 301 -24.38 19.60 27.53
C TYR A 301 -24.59 18.17 27.98
N VAL A 302 -24.61 17.95 29.29
CA VAL A 302 -24.88 16.65 29.91
C VAL A 302 -26.30 16.59 30.39
N PHE A 303 -27.02 15.56 29.95
CA PHE A 303 -28.38 15.24 30.42
C PHE A 303 -28.37 13.90 31.15
N GLU A 304 -29.13 13.78 32.20
CA GLU A 304 -29.30 12.53 32.97
C GLU A 304 -30.76 12.13 33.02
N PHE A 305 -31.04 10.83 32.79
CA PHE A 305 -32.35 10.26 32.87
C PHE A 305 -32.72 9.96 34.34
N ASN A 306 -33.76 10.59 34.85
CA ASN A 306 -34.16 10.40 36.25
C ASN A 306 -35.17 9.26 36.47
N GLY A 307 -35.47 8.48 35.42
CA GLY A 307 -36.47 7.41 35.39
C GLY A 307 -37.79 7.82 34.76
N THR A 308 -37.96 9.10 34.41
CA THR A 308 -39.14 9.62 33.70
C THR A 308 -38.79 10.68 32.65
N ASP A 309 -37.85 11.55 32.96
CA ASP A 309 -37.50 12.68 32.12
C ASP A 309 -35.96 12.77 31.99
N TRP A 310 -35.47 13.25 30.84
CA TRP A 310 -34.09 13.64 30.66
C TRP A 310 -33.88 15.08 31.12
N ILE A 311 -32.98 15.30 32.05
CA ILE A 311 -32.73 16.60 32.68
C ILE A 311 -31.32 17.07 32.38
N GLU A 312 -31.15 18.29 31.85
CA GLU A 312 -29.87 18.96 31.76
C GLU A 312 -29.28 19.14 33.15
N THR A 313 -28.12 18.55 33.38
CA THR A 313 -27.40 18.61 34.65
C THR A 313 -26.18 19.51 34.59
N ARG A 314 -25.54 19.65 33.41
CA ARG A 314 -24.35 20.45 33.23
C ARG A 314 -24.13 20.95 31.83
N LYS A 315 -23.68 22.20 31.67
CA LYS A 315 -23.01 22.74 30.49
C LYS A 315 -21.49 22.60 30.68
N LEU A 316 -20.79 21.97 29.75
CA LEU A 316 -19.34 21.82 29.70
C LEU A 316 -18.76 22.81 28.70
N ILE A 317 -17.73 23.51 29.10
CA ILE A 317 -16.99 24.47 28.29
C ILE A 317 -15.48 24.29 28.53
N ALA A 318 -14.68 24.56 27.53
CA ALA A 318 -13.24 24.56 27.70
C ALA A 318 -12.79 25.75 28.58
N ASP A 319 -11.95 25.51 29.59
CA ASP A 319 -11.43 26.53 30.50
C ASP A 319 -10.67 27.65 29.75
N ASP A 320 -9.98 27.29 28.65
CA ASP A 320 -9.18 28.18 27.82
C ASP A 320 -9.81 28.49 26.44
N GLY A 321 -11.09 28.06 26.25
CA GLY A 321 -11.78 28.12 24.95
C GLY A 321 -11.87 29.53 24.38
N GLN A 322 -11.64 29.66 23.09
CA GLN A 322 -11.70 30.90 22.32
C GLN A 322 -12.83 30.81 21.26
N SER A 323 -13.19 31.95 20.71
CA SER A 323 -14.11 31.99 19.55
C SER A 323 -13.51 31.19 18.38
N SER A 324 -14.32 30.41 17.72
CA SER A 324 -13.96 29.51 16.60
C SER A 324 -13.21 28.23 17.00
N ASP A 325 -13.03 27.91 18.29
CA ASP A 325 -12.46 26.62 18.72
C ASP A 325 -13.37 25.44 18.44
N ARG A 326 -14.70 25.69 18.35
CA ARG A 326 -15.72 24.67 18.04
C ARG A 326 -15.73 23.48 19.00
N PHE A 327 -15.58 23.74 20.29
CA PHE A 327 -15.74 22.72 21.32
C PHE A 327 -17.12 22.04 21.21
N GLY A 328 -17.16 20.70 21.19
CA GLY A 328 -18.38 19.94 20.96
C GLY A 328 -18.62 19.53 19.50
N VAL A 329 -17.64 19.67 18.60
CA VAL A 329 -17.70 19.08 17.26
C VAL A 329 -17.77 17.56 17.34
N SER A 330 -17.03 16.96 18.23
CA SER A 330 -17.08 15.52 18.53
C SER A 330 -17.20 15.31 20.03
N VAL A 331 -18.00 14.36 20.44
CA VAL A 331 -18.16 13.94 21.83
C VAL A 331 -18.16 12.42 21.93
N ASP A 332 -17.50 11.89 22.93
CA ASP A 332 -17.59 10.48 23.29
C ASP A 332 -17.59 10.34 24.83
N GLN A 333 -18.25 9.33 25.35
CA GLN A 333 -18.35 9.11 26.79
C GLN A 333 -18.22 7.65 27.18
N SER A 334 -17.55 7.42 28.31
CA SER A 334 -17.43 6.09 28.90
C SER A 334 -17.39 6.22 30.43
N GLY A 335 -18.39 5.67 31.10
CA GLY A 335 -18.51 5.74 32.56
C GLY A 335 -18.56 7.19 33.08
N ASP A 336 -17.60 7.54 33.95
CA ASP A 336 -17.50 8.89 34.53
C ASP A 336 -16.62 9.85 33.72
N PHE A 337 -16.30 9.53 32.47
CA PHE A 337 -15.48 10.34 31.59
C PHE A 337 -16.25 10.81 30.36
N VAL A 338 -15.98 12.05 29.95
CA VAL A 338 -16.45 12.63 28.68
C VAL A 338 -15.27 13.25 27.95
N LEU A 339 -15.10 12.87 26.68
CA LEU A 339 -14.08 13.39 25.81
C LEU A 339 -14.73 14.32 24.78
N ILE A 340 -14.20 15.53 24.61
CA ILE A 340 -14.80 16.57 23.75
C ILE A 340 -13.76 17.18 22.84
N GLY A 341 -13.98 17.11 21.54
CA GLY A 341 -13.14 17.70 20.53
C GLY A 341 -13.45 19.17 20.27
N ALA A 342 -12.41 19.93 20.05
CA ALA A 342 -12.42 21.35 19.68
C ALA A 342 -11.37 21.58 18.57
N PRO A 343 -11.66 21.17 17.31
CA PRO A 343 -10.65 21.13 16.24
C PRO A 343 -10.22 22.51 15.75
N GLY A 344 -10.94 23.59 16.11
CA GLY A 344 -10.74 24.90 15.54
C GLY A 344 -11.31 25.03 14.13
N TYR A 345 -11.02 26.15 13.49
CA TYR A 345 -11.38 26.36 12.09
C TYR A 345 -10.13 26.23 11.22
N ALA A 346 -10.20 25.46 10.14
CA ALA A 346 -9.07 25.19 9.24
C ALA A 346 -8.33 26.46 8.72
N MET A 347 -8.98 27.62 8.76
CA MET A 347 -8.39 28.89 8.30
C MET A 347 -7.86 29.77 9.44
N ASP A 348 -8.05 29.38 10.70
CA ASP A 348 -7.57 30.11 11.86
C ASP A 348 -6.24 29.51 12.36
N SER A 349 -5.42 30.29 13.02
CA SER A 349 -4.12 29.86 13.54
C SER A 349 -4.22 29.01 14.84
N THR A 350 -5.33 28.29 15.03
CA THR A 350 -5.55 27.43 16.19
C THR A 350 -5.01 26.02 15.95
N LEU A 351 -4.46 25.40 16.99
CA LEU A 351 -3.87 24.07 16.92
C LEU A 351 -4.90 22.92 17.11
N GLY A 352 -6.17 23.26 17.40
CA GLY A 352 -7.14 22.30 17.89
C GLY A 352 -6.80 21.73 19.29
N GLY A 353 -7.75 21.08 19.91
CA GLY A 353 -7.59 20.46 21.20
C GLY A 353 -8.70 19.46 21.51
N VAL A 354 -8.42 18.54 22.43
CA VAL A 354 -9.44 17.63 22.96
C VAL A 354 -9.40 17.69 24.48
N TYR A 355 -10.54 17.74 25.11
CA TYR A 355 -10.68 17.98 26.53
C TYR A 355 -11.32 16.78 27.20
N LEU A 356 -10.70 16.32 28.28
CA LEU A 356 -11.24 15.26 29.13
C LEU A 356 -11.92 15.87 30.36
N PHE A 357 -13.18 15.52 30.55
CA PHE A 357 -13.95 15.85 31.74
C PHE A 357 -14.20 14.60 32.56
N GLU A 358 -14.07 14.71 33.88
CA GLU A 358 -14.30 13.63 34.84
C GLU A 358 -15.40 14.00 35.83
N TYR A 359 -16.34 13.08 36.02
CA TYR A 359 -17.40 13.22 37.02
C TYR A 359 -16.90 12.75 38.39
N ASN A 360 -16.88 13.64 39.35
CA ASN A 360 -16.38 13.34 40.70
C ASN A 360 -17.47 12.84 41.68
N GLY A 361 -18.63 12.48 41.18
CA GLY A 361 -19.80 12.05 41.95
C GLY A 361 -20.75 13.21 42.36
N SER A 362 -20.39 14.45 41.98
CA SER A 362 -21.25 15.63 42.23
C SER A 362 -21.18 16.69 41.14
N ASP A 363 -20.07 16.76 40.40
CA ASP A 363 -19.86 17.77 39.34
C ASP A 363 -18.83 17.26 38.33
N TRP A 364 -18.90 17.78 37.10
CA TRP A 364 -17.97 17.55 36.01
C TRP A 364 -16.82 18.53 36.05
N ASN A 365 -15.60 18.05 36.01
CA ASN A 365 -14.39 18.88 36.03
C ASN A 365 -13.53 18.59 34.81
N GLN A 366 -13.05 19.64 34.15
CA GLN A 366 -12.01 19.48 33.14
C GLN A 366 -10.71 19.02 33.84
N THR A 367 -10.23 17.84 33.52
CA THR A 367 -9.03 17.24 34.13
C THR A 367 -7.81 17.31 33.22
N LEU A 368 -8.02 17.28 31.90
CA LEU A 368 -6.93 17.27 30.93
C LEU A 368 -7.31 17.97 29.62
N LYS A 369 -6.30 18.50 28.93
CA LYS A 369 -6.33 18.92 27.54
C LYS A 369 -5.28 18.14 26.76
N PHE A 370 -5.72 17.39 25.75
CA PHE A 370 -4.82 16.78 24.77
C PHE A 370 -4.47 17.80 23.68
N THR A 371 -3.24 17.83 23.28
CA THR A 371 -2.75 18.67 22.18
C THR A 371 -1.85 17.87 21.25
N ASN A 372 -1.84 18.21 19.98
CA ASN A 372 -0.95 17.57 19.02
C ASN A 372 0.48 18.11 19.16
N SER A 373 1.41 17.32 19.70
CA SER A 373 2.79 17.73 19.95
C SER A 373 3.59 18.13 18.69
N ALA A 374 3.19 17.64 17.51
CA ALA A 374 3.80 17.95 16.21
C ALA A 374 2.87 18.72 15.28
N GLY A 375 1.73 19.22 15.80
CA GLY A 375 0.71 19.88 14.99
C GLY A 375 1.11 21.24 14.44
N ASN A 376 0.69 21.53 13.23
CA ASN A 376 0.68 22.87 12.65
C ASN A 376 -0.69 23.52 12.85
N PRO A 377 -0.82 24.86 12.91
CA PRO A 377 -2.12 25.51 12.94
C PRO A 377 -3.02 25.09 11.79
N GLY A 378 -4.30 24.84 12.07
CA GLY A 378 -5.28 24.40 11.09
C GLY A 378 -5.34 22.89 10.85
N ASN A 379 -4.70 22.06 11.69
CA ASN A 379 -4.70 20.59 11.54
C ASN A 379 -6.03 19.92 11.92
N GLU A 380 -6.98 20.66 12.45
CA GLU A 380 -8.29 20.13 12.89
C GLU A 380 -8.17 18.96 13.89
N PHE A 381 -7.19 19.01 14.81
CA PHE A 381 -6.99 18.01 15.84
C PHE A 381 -8.19 17.98 16.80
N GLY A 382 -8.87 16.83 16.87
CA GLY A 382 -10.11 16.66 17.62
C GLY A 382 -11.38 16.69 16.74
N ASN A 383 -11.25 16.51 15.42
CA ASN A 383 -12.41 16.40 14.54
C ASN A 383 -13.25 15.15 14.83
N SER A 384 -12.60 14.02 15.08
CA SER A 384 -13.23 12.78 15.56
C SER A 384 -12.45 12.28 16.77
N VAL A 385 -13.17 11.82 17.78
CA VAL A 385 -12.59 11.23 18.99
C VAL A 385 -13.28 9.91 19.30
N SER A 386 -12.51 8.96 19.81
CA SER A 386 -13.03 7.72 20.36
C SER A 386 -12.13 7.24 21.48
N PHE A 387 -12.67 6.68 22.55
CA PHE A 387 -11.85 6.17 23.63
C PHE A 387 -12.47 4.96 24.34
N ASN A 388 -11.58 4.21 24.98
CA ASN A 388 -11.89 3.15 25.90
C ASN A 388 -11.15 3.37 27.22
N ALA A 389 -11.18 2.38 28.15
CA ALA A 389 -10.55 2.50 29.47
C ALA A 389 -9.03 2.81 29.41
N ASP A 390 -8.34 2.35 28.38
CA ASP A 390 -6.88 2.35 28.29
C ASP A 390 -6.32 3.31 27.24
N HIS A 391 -7.10 3.65 26.19
CA HIS A 391 -6.64 4.40 25.03
C HIS A 391 -7.61 5.51 24.61
N VAL A 392 -7.05 6.62 24.15
CA VAL A 392 -7.77 7.73 23.50
C VAL A 392 -7.25 7.88 22.08
N PHE A 393 -8.15 7.90 21.11
CA PHE A 393 -7.88 8.10 19.68
C PHE A 393 -8.40 9.47 19.28
N ILE A 394 -7.56 10.29 18.70
CA ILE A 394 -7.88 11.66 18.30
C ILE A 394 -7.43 11.86 16.86
N SER A 395 -8.38 12.16 15.97
CA SER A 395 -8.09 12.42 14.58
C SER A 395 -7.58 13.84 14.31
N THR A 396 -6.88 13.98 13.20
CA THR A 396 -6.46 15.25 12.61
C THR A 396 -6.65 15.14 11.09
N LEU A 397 -7.40 16.05 10.46
CA LEU A 397 -7.79 15.92 9.06
C LEU A 397 -6.84 16.61 8.10
N THR A 398 -6.26 17.73 8.51
CA THR A 398 -5.45 18.58 7.65
C THR A 398 -4.08 18.83 8.26
N GLY A 399 -3.11 19.17 7.45
CA GLY A 399 -1.74 19.43 7.86
C GLY A 399 -0.79 18.28 7.55
N LEU A 400 0.42 18.65 7.12
CA LEU A 400 1.50 17.71 6.87
C LEU A 400 1.98 17.13 8.21
N ILE A 401 1.72 15.85 8.42
CA ILE A 401 2.18 15.16 9.63
C ILE A 401 3.60 14.64 9.40
N GLN A 402 3.87 14.05 8.26
CA GLN A 402 5.19 13.61 7.82
C GLN A 402 5.08 13.18 6.34
N ASN A 403 6.10 13.42 5.51
CA ASN A 403 6.20 12.93 4.13
C ASN A 403 5.01 13.23 3.19
N GLY A 404 4.35 14.39 3.37
CA GLY A 404 3.25 14.80 2.47
C GLY A 404 1.87 14.19 2.75
N VAL A 405 1.72 13.34 3.76
CA VAL A 405 0.42 12.77 4.17
C VAL A 405 -0.43 13.82 4.87
N THR A 406 -1.67 13.97 4.45
CA THR A 406 -2.66 14.77 5.13
C THR A 406 -3.60 13.90 5.95
N GLY A 407 -3.76 14.23 7.23
CA GLY A 407 -4.57 13.47 8.18
C GLY A 407 -3.77 12.42 8.95
N GLY A 408 -4.33 11.97 10.06
CA GLY A 408 -3.75 10.97 10.95
C GLY A 408 -4.58 10.79 12.21
N VAL A 409 -4.24 9.79 13.01
CA VAL A 409 -4.83 9.56 14.33
C VAL A 409 -3.73 9.50 15.38
N VAL A 410 -3.82 10.35 16.39
CA VAL A 410 -2.88 10.34 17.52
C VAL A 410 -3.48 9.48 18.63
N VAL A 411 -2.71 8.53 19.14
CA VAL A 411 -3.15 7.63 20.21
C VAL A 411 -2.45 8.00 21.51
N PHE A 412 -3.24 8.18 22.56
CA PHE A 412 -2.77 8.36 23.93
C PHE A 412 -3.12 7.14 24.76
N ASN A 413 -2.20 6.72 25.61
CA ASN A 413 -2.38 5.60 26.53
C ASN A 413 -2.45 6.10 27.96
N HIS A 414 -3.38 5.54 28.76
CA HIS A 414 -3.47 5.79 30.19
C HIS A 414 -2.39 4.99 30.96
N GLY A 415 -1.22 5.60 31.13
CA GLY A 415 -0.14 5.03 31.93
C GLY A 415 -0.41 5.11 33.44
N THR A 416 0.59 4.91 34.29
CA THR A 416 0.46 4.97 35.75
C THR A 416 0.09 6.37 36.28
N GLY A 417 -1.14 6.81 36.00
CA GLY A 417 -1.75 8.05 36.47
C GLY A 417 -1.61 9.27 35.55
N SER A 418 -1.22 9.09 34.29
CA SER A 418 -1.23 10.15 33.27
C SER A 418 -1.44 9.58 31.87
N TRP A 419 -2.08 10.38 31.02
CA TRP A 419 -2.22 10.10 29.58
C TRP A 419 -0.96 10.56 28.85
N LEU A 420 -0.34 9.66 28.09
CA LEU A 420 0.87 9.95 27.32
C LEU A 420 0.62 9.64 25.84
N GLU A 421 1.05 10.52 24.94
CA GLU A 421 1.08 10.21 23.51
C GLU A 421 1.94 8.98 23.29
N GLN A 422 1.34 7.93 22.73
CA GLN A 422 1.98 6.64 22.54
C GLN A 422 2.47 6.46 21.11
N THR A 423 1.60 6.69 20.15
CA THR A 423 1.88 6.49 18.74
C THR A 423 0.95 7.34 17.89
N ARG A 424 1.25 7.37 16.60
CA ARG A 424 0.40 7.94 15.56
C ARG A 424 0.07 6.86 14.58
N LEU A 425 -1.21 6.65 14.33
CA LEU A 425 -1.67 5.83 13.24
C LEU A 425 -1.68 6.71 12.01
N LEU A 426 -0.85 6.37 11.07
CA LEU A 426 -0.77 7.01 9.77
C LEU A 426 -1.20 5.97 8.75
N PRO A 427 -1.77 6.37 7.62
CA PRO A 427 -1.86 5.46 6.49
C PRO A 427 -0.44 4.96 6.24
N ASP A 428 -0.29 3.64 6.06
CA ASP A 428 1.03 3.04 5.83
C ASP A 428 1.74 3.82 4.72
N PRO A 429 3.00 4.23 4.90
CA PRO A 429 3.80 4.83 3.85
C PRO A 429 4.17 3.81 2.74
N GLY A 430 3.36 2.74 2.54
CA GLY A 430 3.51 1.73 1.53
C GLY A 430 3.81 2.27 0.13
N ILE A 431 3.84 1.41 -0.86
CA ILE A 431 4.16 1.74 -2.25
C ILE A 431 3.36 2.94 -2.75
N HIS A 432 4.05 3.91 -3.32
CA HIS A 432 3.51 5.11 -3.91
C HIS A 432 3.51 5.02 -5.44
N ASP A 433 2.82 5.96 -6.10
CA ASP A 433 2.92 6.15 -7.53
C ASP A 433 4.40 6.22 -7.95
N PHE A 434 4.79 5.45 -8.96
CA PHE A 434 6.15 5.37 -9.50
C PHE A 434 7.22 4.73 -8.62
N ASP A 435 6.88 4.06 -7.51
CA ASP A 435 7.84 3.32 -6.67
C ASP A 435 8.55 2.21 -7.44
N GLN A 436 7.94 1.70 -8.50
CA GLN A 436 8.47 0.62 -9.33
C GLN A 436 8.85 -0.62 -8.49
N TYR A 437 7.99 -0.97 -7.53
CA TYR A 437 8.15 -2.18 -6.74
C TYR A 437 8.24 -3.41 -7.66
N ALA A 438 9.08 -4.36 -7.29
CA ALA A 438 9.46 -5.50 -8.12
C ALA A 438 10.24 -5.14 -9.42
N GLN A 439 10.93 -3.98 -9.42
CA GLN A 439 11.96 -3.69 -10.41
C GLN A 439 13.04 -4.80 -10.42
N SER A 440 13.41 -5.29 -9.26
CA SER A 440 14.36 -6.38 -9.07
C SER A 440 13.90 -7.33 -7.96
N LEU A 441 14.27 -8.60 -8.08
CA LEU A 441 13.84 -9.67 -7.20
C LEU A 441 15.04 -10.56 -6.84
N SER A 442 15.04 -11.13 -5.64
CA SER A 442 15.97 -12.18 -5.25
C SER A 442 15.37 -13.11 -4.20
N LEU A 443 15.46 -14.41 -4.43
CA LEU A 443 15.02 -15.46 -3.52
C LEU A 443 16.23 -16.20 -2.90
N SER A 444 16.16 -16.47 -1.61
CA SER A 444 17.12 -17.32 -0.92
C SER A 444 16.43 -18.20 0.11
N GLY A 445 16.15 -19.45 -0.24
CA GLY A 445 15.34 -20.36 0.59
C GLY A 445 13.92 -19.83 0.77
N ASN A 446 13.56 -19.58 2.03
CA ASN A 446 12.22 -19.07 2.42
C ASN A 446 12.20 -17.54 2.61
N ARG A 447 13.12 -16.82 1.98
CA ARG A 447 13.22 -15.37 2.08
C ARG A 447 13.24 -14.72 0.70
N ALA A 448 12.43 -13.68 0.52
CA ALA A 448 12.39 -12.87 -0.70
C ALA A 448 12.84 -11.44 -0.42
N LEU A 449 13.61 -10.86 -1.31
CA LEU A 449 14.02 -9.45 -1.31
C LEU A 449 13.53 -8.80 -2.60
N ILE A 450 12.83 -7.69 -2.47
CA ILE A 450 12.13 -7.03 -3.57
C ILE A 450 12.54 -5.56 -3.60
N GLY A 451 13.05 -5.08 -4.71
CA GLY A 451 13.49 -3.70 -4.88
C GLY A 451 12.38 -2.77 -5.38
N ALA A 452 12.40 -1.54 -4.88
CA ALA A 452 11.50 -0.44 -5.24
C ALA A 452 12.31 0.86 -5.39
N PRO A 453 13.02 1.05 -6.50
CA PRO A 453 13.96 2.16 -6.65
C PRO A 453 13.32 3.54 -6.76
N GLY A 454 12.04 3.60 -7.09
CA GLY A 454 11.30 4.85 -7.16
C GLY A 454 10.73 5.30 -5.82
N ASN A 455 10.86 4.48 -4.75
CA ASN A 455 10.30 4.82 -3.44
C ASN A 455 10.85 6.16 -2.92
N ASP A 456 9.95 7.02 -2.44
CA ASP A 456 10.25 8.38 -2.02
C ASP A 456 10.03 8.64 -0.51
N ASP A 457 9.91 7.59 0.31
CA ASP A 457 9.63 7.69 1.74
C ASP A 457 10.68 8.48 2.53
N ASN A 458 11.94 8.40 2.14
CA ASN A 458 13.02 9.15 2.79
C ASN A 458 13.36 10.45 2.07
N GLU A 459 13.53 10.41 0.76
CA GLU A 459 13.84 11.54 -0.14
C GLU A 459 13.32 11.15 -1.53
N ASN A 460 13.10 12.12 -2.45
CA ASN A 460 12.59 11.85 -3.80
C ASN A 460 13.38 10.74 -4.51
N ASN A 461 12.72 9.65 -4.88
CA ASN A 461 13.33 8.49 -5.55
C ASN A 461 14.62 8.03 -4.86
N SER A 462 14.70 8.12 -3.53
CA SER A 462 15.84 7.58 -2.77
C SER A 462 15.89 6.06 -2.85
N GLY A 463 14.73 5.44 -3.01
CA GLY A 463 14.53 4.01 -3.16
C GLY A 463 14.43 3.23 -1.85
N ALA A 464 13.84 2.04 -1.95
CA ALA A 464 13.69 1.07 -0.86
C ALA A 464 13.84 -0.37 -1.34
N ALA A 465 13.99 -1.31 -0.42
CA ALA A 465 13.86 -2.73 -0.69
C ALA A 465 13.06 -3.41 0.45
N TYR A 466 12.29 -4.41 0.11
CA TYR A 466 11.35 -5.07 1.04
C TYR A 466 11.71 -6.53 1.22
N LEU A 467 11.73 -6.98 2.45
CA LEU A 467 12.01 -8.36 2.82
C LEU A 467 10.75 -9.08 3.27
N TYR A 468 10.61 -10.30 2.77
CA TYR A 468 9.55 -11.22 3.16
C TYR A 468 10.14 -12.55 3.60
N ASP A 469 9.60 -13.12 4.67
CA ASP A 469 9.92 -14.46 5.14
C ASP A 469 8.69 -15.36 5.04
N TYR A 470 8.88 -16.60 4.53
CA TYR A 470 7.85 -17.62 4.42
C TYR A 470 7.84 -18.51 5.66
N ASP A 471 6.73 -18.56 6.38
CA ASP A 471 6.57 -19.32 7.63
C ASP A 471 6.19 -20.80 7.41
N GLY A 472 6.04 -21.24 6.17
CA GLY A 472 5.55 -22.55 5.77
C GLY A 472 4.09 -22.56 5.35
N GLN A 473 3.39 -21.43 5.47
CA GLN A 473 2.01 -21.24 5.06
C GLN A 473 1.78 -19.93 4.32
N TYR A 474 2.37 -18.83 4.81
CA TYR A 474 2.22 -17.48 4.25
C TYR A 474 3.56 -16.75 4.18
N TRP A 475 3.64 -15.81 3.24
CA TRP A 475 4.73 -14.84 3.16
C TRP A 475 4.39 -13.60 3.99
N HIS A 476 5.30 -13.19 4.85
CA HIS A 476 5.16 -12.03 5.73
C HIS A 476 6.25 -11.01 5.43
N GLN A 477 5.86 -9.75 5.23
CA GLN A 477 6.84 -8.68 5.18
C GLN A 477 7.50 -8.54 6.56
N THR A 478 8.82 -8.69 6.60
CA THR A 478 9.60 -8.66 7.85
C THR A 478 10.46 -7.42 7.99
N ALA A 479 10.78 -6.75 6.88
CA ALA A 479 11.50 -5.48 6.90
C ALA A 479 11.26 -4.65 5.64
N GLN A 480 11.35 -3.32 5.81
CA GLN A 480 11.62 -2.36 4.76
C GLN A 480 13.05 -1.84 4.97
N LEU A 481 13.86 -1.91 3.95
CA LEU A 481 15.27 -1.53 3.97
C LEU A 481 15.46 -0.24 3.18
N THR A 482 16.15 0.72 3.76
CA THR A 482 16.51 1.98 3.11
C THR A 482 17.96 2.33 3.42
N ALA A 483 18.60 3.14 2.59
CA ALA A 483 19.95 3.60 2.87
C ALA A 483 19.97 4.53 4.11
N THR A 484 20.89 4.31 5.04
CA THR A 484 21.02 5.10 6.28
C THR A 484 21.24 6.61 6.03
N LEU A 485 21.86 6.95 4.90
CA LEU A 485 22.04 8.30 4.38
C LEU A 485 21.68 8.27 2.89
N GLY A 486 20.41 7.99 2.58
CA GLY A 486 19.92 7.95 1.21
C GLY A 486 20.08 9.31 0.54
N ALA A 487 20.61 9.34 -0.67
CA ALA A 487 20.64 10.53 -1.50
C ALA A 487 19.36 10.64 -2.34
N GLU A 488 18.91 11.86 -2.59
CA GLU A 488 17.83 12.12 -3.53
C GLU A 488 18.19 11.53 -4.91
N TYR A 489 17.26 10.78 -5.52
CA TYR A 489 17.41 10.09 -6.81
C TYR A 489 18.46 8.94 -6.84
N ALA A 490 18.91 8.43 -5.70
CA ALA A 490 19.90 7.35 -5.65
C ALA A 490 19.38 6.01 -6.21
N ALA A 491 18.07 5.79 -6.23
CA ALA A 491 17.41 4.58 -6.68
C ALA A 491 17.88 3.31 -5.94
N PHE A 492 17.97 3.38 -4.59
CA PHE A 492 18.25 2.21 -3.77
C PHE A 492 17.20 1.11 -4.00
N GLY A 493 17.61 -0.11 -4.26
CA GLY A 493 16.70 -1.20 -4.67
C GLY A 493 16.60 -1.38 -6.19
N TYR A 494 17.40 -0.65 -6.99
CA TYR A 494 17.42 -0.85 -8.44
C TYR A 494 17.81 -2.28 -8.83
N ALA A 495 18.81 -2.85 -8.15
CA ALA A 495 19.19 -4.24 -8.23
C ALA A 495 19.33 -4.80 -6.81
N VAL A 496 18.89 -6.03 -6.60
CA VAL A 496 18.99 -6.72 -5.31
C VAL A 496 19.54 -8.12 -5.47
N SER A 497 20.28 -8.59 -4.45
CA SER A 497 20.75 -9.99 -4.39
C SER A 497 20.83 -10.44 -2.94
N LEU A 498 20.27 -11.61 -2.64
CA LEU A 498 20.12 -12.17 -1.31
C LEU A 498 20.87 -13.50 -1.19
N SER A 499 21.69 -13.65 -0.17
CA SER A 499 22.36 -14.92 0.15
C SER A 499 22.25 -15.20 1.66
N GLY A 500 21.23 -15.96 2.05
CA GLY A 500 20.91 -16.27 3.46
C GLY A 500 20.58 -15.03 4.27
N ASP A 501 21.46 -14.70 5.23
CA ASP A 501 21.33 -13.56 6.14
C ASP A 501 22.05 -12.30 5.65
N ARG A 502 22.40 -12.23 4.37
CA ARG A 502 23.09 -11.09 3.76
C ARG A 502 22.40 -10.63 2.49
N ALA A 503 22.18 -9.33 2.36
CA ALA A 503 21.61 -8.67 1.20
C ALA A 503 22.59 -7.66 0.60
N LEU A 504 22.64 -7.61 -0.73
CA LEU A 504 23.22 -6.52 -1.52
C LEU A 504 22.10 -5.73 -2.16
N ILE A 505 22.19 -4.42 -2.09
CA ILE A 505 21.20 -3.52 -2.67
C ILE A 505 21.93 -2.43 -3.45
N GLY A 506 21.72 -2.40 -4.76
CA GLY A 506 22.29 -1.43 -5.68
C GLY A 506 21.53 -0.09 -5.64
N ALA A 507 22.29 0.98 -5.75
CA ALA A 507 21.84 2.36 -5.88
C ALA A 507 22.69 3.06 -6.97
N PRO A 508 22.44 2.79 -8.25
CA PRO A 508 23.34 3.18 -9.35
C PRO A 508 23.43 4.68 -9.57
N TYR A 509 22.51 5.45 -9.04
CA TYR A 509 22.51 6.91 -9.15
C TYR A 509 22.90 7.62 -7.85
N ASP A 510 23.50 6.89 -6.89
CA ASP A 510 24.08 7.48 -5.68
C ASP A 510 25.17 8.49 -6.05
N THR A 511 25.10 9.70 -5.49
CA THR A 511 25.93 10.84 -5.87
C THR A 511 26.99 11.22 -4.83
N GLU A 512 27.15 10.45 -3.75
CA GLU A 512 28.05 10.82 -2.65
C GLU A 512 29.51 11.00 -3.12
N ASN A 513 29.94 10.22 -4.12
CA ASN A 513 31.30 10.28 -4.67
C ASN A 513 31.41 10.98 -6.04
N GLY A 514 30.32 11.52 -6.55
CA GLY A 514 30.21 12.19 -7.85
C GLY A 514 28.85 11.94 -8.47
N LEU A 515 28.48 12.69 -9.51
CA LEU A 515 27.18 12.56 -10.16
C LEU A 515 27.02 11.15 -10.75
N ASP A 516 26.02 10.40 -10.25
CA ASP A 516 25.66 9.06 -10.73
C ASP A 516 26.85 8.06 -10.76
N THR A 517 27.80 8.22 -9.84
CA THR A 517 28.89 7.23 -9.68
C THR A 517 28.37 5.88 -9.21
N GLY A 518 27.27 5.90 -8.44
CA GLY A 518 26.63 4.72 -7.88
C GLY A 518 27.27 4.14 -6.61
N ALA A 519 26.52 3.29 -5.96
CA ALA A 519 26.94 2.58 -4.76
C ALA A 519 26.17 1.26 -4.58
N VAL A 520 26.72 0.35 -3.76
CA VAL A 520 26.04 -0.86 -3.31
C VAL A 520 26.06 -0.93 -1.79
N TYR A 521 24.93 -1.19 -1.21
CA TYR A 521 24.78 -1.32 0.24
C TYR A 521 24.72 -2.78 0.64
N VAL A 522 25.47 -3.12 1.69
CA VAL A 522 25.46 -4.46 2.30
C VAL A 522 24.69 -4.38 3.59
N LEU A 523 23.67 -5.23 3.72
CA LEU A 523 22.92 -5.38 4.94
C LEU A 523 23.03 -6.82 5.43
N ASP A 524 23.28 -6.99 6.74
CA ASP A 524 23.37 -8.29 7.39
C ASP A 524 22.30 -8.41 8.47
N PHE A 525 21.65 -9.59 8.54
CA PHE A 525 20.67 -9.93 9.57
C PHE A 525 21.37 -10.45 10.82
N ASP A 526 21.16 -9.80 11.96
CA ASP A 526 21.81 -10.19 13.24
C ASP A 526 21.02 -11.23 14.05
N GLY A 527 19.94 -11.76 13.49
CA GLY A 527 19.00 -12.67 14.15
C GLY A 527 17.77 -11.95 14.71
N SER A 528 17.70 -10.61 14.65
CA SER A 528 16.58 -9.81 15.11
C SER A 528 16.21 -8.68 14.14
N GLN A 529 17.20 -8.09 13.49
CA GLN A 529 17.01 -6.98 12.55
C GLN A 529 18.09 -6.97 11.45
N TRP A 530 17.76 -6.33 10.35
CA TRP A 530 18.71 -6.07 9.28
C TRP A 530 19.47 -4.78 9.56
N ASN A 531 20.80 -4.85 9.45
CA ASN A 531 21.68 -3.71 9.72
C ASN A 531 22.53 -3.43 8.49
N GLN A 532 22.61 -2.18 8.06
CA GLN A 532 23.60 -1.78 7.06
C GLN A 532 25.00 -1.92 7.66
N THR A 533 25.81 -2.81 7.09
CA THR A 533 27.15 -3.15 7.58
C THR A 533 28.27 -2.59 6.71
N ALA A 534 27.97 -2.30 5.42
CA ALA A 534 28.92 -1.65 4.54
C ALA A 534 28.20 -0.85 3.43
N LYS A 535 28.94 0.08 2.83
CA LYS A 535 28.68 0.71 1.54
C LYS A 535 29.87 0.47 0.66
N LEU A 536 29.66 -0.15 -0.50
CA LEU A 536 30.68 -0.48 -1.49
C LEU A 536 30.63 0.56 -2.60
N ILE A 537 31.80 1.01 -3.04
CA ILE A 537 31.98 1.93 -4.14
C ILE A 537 33.16 1.44 -4.98
N ALA A 538 33.16 1.72 -6.27
CA ALA A 538 34.31 1.42 -7.12
C ALA A 538 35.52 2.26 -6.71
N SER A 539 36.71 1.65 -6.69
CA SER A 539 37.94 2.34 -6.28
C SER A 539 38.38 3.42 -7.26
N ASP A 540 37.96 3.33 -8.51
CA ASP A 540 38.26 4.24 -9.63
C ASP A 540 36.97 4.91 -10.19
N GLY A 541 35.83 4.75 -9.49
CA GLY A 541 34.53 5.21 -9.97
C GLY A 541 34.50 6.68 -10.38
N ALA A 542 33.97 6.95 -11.55
CA ALA A 542 33.80 8.25 -12.15
C ALA A 542 32.31 8.63 -12.31
N ALA A 543 32.05 9.87 -12.73
CA ALA A 543 30.67 10.33 -12.88
C ALA A 543 29.98 9.59 -14.02
N SER A 544 28.78 9.11 -13.74
CA SER A 544 27.88 8.38 -14.65
C SER A 544 28.24 6.91 -14.89
N ASP A 545 29.16 6.30 -14.14
CA ASP A 545 29.51 4.88 -14.28
C ASP A 545 28.35 3.95 -13.89
N ALA A 546 27.42 4.44 -13.06
CA ALA A 546 26.26 3.69 -12.59
C ALA A 546 26.64 2.37 -11.85
N PHE A 547 27.66 2.42 -10.97
CA PHE A 547 28.06 1.28 -10.14
C PHE A 547 26.89 0.79 -9.25
N GLY A 548 26.59 -0.50 -9.29
CA GLY A 548 25.44 -1.07 -8.59
C GLY A 548 24.19 -1.21 -9.47
N TYR A 549 24.30 -1.01 -10.77
CA TYR A 549 23.21 -1.27 -11.71
C TYR A 549 22.80 -2.74 -11.75
N ALA A 550 23.76 -3.64 -11.65
CA ALA A 550 23.57 -5.07 -11.48
C ALA A 550 24.40 -5.58 -10.29
N VAL A 551 23.85 -6.48 -9.48
CA VAL A 551 24.53 -7.06 -8.33
C VAL A 551 24.28 -8.56 -8.24
N SER A 552 25.28 -9.33 -7.81
CA SER A 552 25.13 -10.75 -7.49
C SER A 552 25.98 -11.12 -6.27
N LEU A 553 25.41 -11.86 -5.35
CA LEU A 553 25.98 -12.21 -4.06
C LEU A 553 26.00 -13.73 -3.87
N GLN A 554 27.15 -14.25 -3.50
CA GLN A 554 27.26 -15.62 -3.01
C GLN A 554 28.12 -15.66 -1.74
N GLY A 555 27.48 -15.79 -0.60
CA GLY A 555 28.14 -15.84 0.71
C GLY A 555 28.98 -14.59 1.01
N ASN A 556 30.32 -14.70 0.89
CA ASN A 556 31.28 -13.64 1.16
C ASN A 556 31.82 -12.95 -0.09
N ARG A 557 31.25 -13.20 -1.26
CA ARG A 557 31.68 -12.61 -2.53
C ARG A 557 30.54 -11.87 -3.19
N ALA A 558 30.79 -10.64 -3.57
CA ALA A 558 29.88 -9.77 -4.30
C ALA A 558 30.49 -9.42 -5.65
N VAL A 559 29.67 -9.41 -6.69
CA VAL A 559 30.03 -8.98 -8.03
C VAL A 559 29.07 -7.87 -8.42
N ILE A 560 29.61 -6.75 -8.92
CA ILE A 560 28.88 -5.51 -9.08
C ILE A 560 29.18 -4.92 -10.45
N GLY A 561 28.15 -4.63 -11.24
CA GLY A 561 28.25 -4.01 -12.55
C GLY A 561 28.22 -2.49 -12.51
N ALA A 562 29.02 -1.89 -13.35
CA ALA A 562 29.05 -0.47 -13.70
C ALA A 562 29.06 -0.37 -15.23
N TYR A 563 27.90 -0.53 -15.84
CA TYR A 563 27.76 -0.76 -17.29
C TYR A 563 28.11 0.46 -18.15
N LEU A 564 28.17 1.64 -17.55
CA LEU A 564 28.56 2.90 -18.21
C LEU A 564 30.01 3.33 -17.91
N ASP A 565 30.76 2.51 -17.16
CA ASP A 565 32.20 2.75 -16.91
C ASP A 565 32.92 2.97 -18.25
N ASP A 566 33.74 4.01 -18.35
CA ASP A 566 34.34 4.48 -19.60
C ASP A 566 35.83 4.22 -19.73
N ASP A 567 36.44 3.42 -18.84
CA ASP A 567 37.86 3.11 -18.85
C ASP A 567 38.34 2.37 -20.14
N GLY A 568 37.47 1.58 -20.76
CA GLY A 568 37.74 0.93 -22.06
C GLY A 568 37.24 1.74 -23.26
N GLY A 569 36.48 2.81 -23.01
CA GLY A 569 35.80 3.65 -23.99
C GLY A 569 34.44 4.08 -23.42
N ASP A 570 33.86 5.19 -23.88
CA ASP A 570 32.58 5.75 -23.39
C ASP A 570 31.49 4.66 -23.35
N GLY A 571 31.05 4.25 -22.12
CA GLY A 571 30.05 3.20 -21.89
C GLY A 571 30.53 1.78 -22.26
N SER A 572 31.82 1.50 -22.25
CA SER A 572 32.35 0.14 -22.46
C SER A 572 31.92 -0.83 -21.35
N GLY A 573 31.79 -0.31 -20.14
CA GLY A 573 31.37 -1.01 -18.93
C GLY A 573 32.46 -1.80 -18.22
N SER A 574 32.27 -2.01 -16.94
CA SER A 574 33.12 -2.78 -16.06
C SER A 574 32.36 -3.55 -14.98
N VAL A 575 32.99 -4.55 -14.41
CA VAL A 575 32.47 -5.33 -13.29
C VAL A 575 33.51 -5.42 -12.18
N TYR A 576 33.07 -5.21 -10.93
CA TYR A 576 33.95 -5.20 -9.76
C TYR A 576 33.67 -6.38 -8.86
N VAL A 577 34.70 -7.04 -8.38
CA VAL A 577 34.63 -8.16 -7.44
C VAL A 577 35.03 -7.68 -6.06
N PHE A 578 34.18 -7.89 -5.08
CA PHE A 578 34.46 -7.64 -3.67
C PHE A 578 34.40 -8.94 -2.89
N ASP A 579 35.40 -9.17 -2.04
CA ASP A 579 35.45 -10.29 -1.12
C ASP A 579 35.43 -9.80 0.35
N TYR A 580 34.60 -10.44 1.20
CA TYR A 580 34.55 -10.17 2.63
C TYR A 580 35.58 -10.99 3.40
N ASP A 581 36.56 -10.34 4.05
CA ASP A 581 37.65 -10.98 4.77
C ASP A 581 37.29 -11.42 6.20
N GLY A 582 36.00 -11.28 6.59
CA GLY A 582 35.50 -11.52 7.94
C GLY A 582 35.48 -10.26 8.83
N LYS A 583 35.87 -9.09 8.29
CA LYS A 583 35.83 -7.78 8.97
C LYS A 583 35.37 -6.67 8.08
N GLN A 584 35.78 -6.69 6.82
CA GLN A 584 35.43 -5.65 5.85
C GLN A 584 35.35 -6.25 4.45
N TRP A 585 34.65 -5.59 3.57
CA TRP A 585 34.63 -5.85 2.14
C TRP A 585 35.83 -5.20 1.48
N LEU A 586 36.53 -5.95 0.62
CA LEU A 586 37.68 -5.49 -0.13
C LEU A 586 37.41 -5.67 -1.62
N GLU A 587 37.57 -4.62 -2.41
CA GLU A 587 37.65 -4.75 -3.84
C GLU A 587 38.88 -5.56 -4.19
N THR A 588 38.70 -6.70 -4.84
CA THR A 588 39.79 -7.65 -5.13
C THR A 588 40.18 -7.66 -6.60
N GLN A 589 39.23 -7.35 -7.48
CA GLN A 589 39.53 -7.28 -8.92
C GLN A 589 38.46 -6.48 -9.68
N LYS A 590 38.91 -5.70 -10.68
CA LYS A 590 38.04 -5.14 -11.75
C LYS A 590 38.11 -6.07 -12.95
N LEU A 591 36.96 -6.39 -13.55
CA LEU A 591 36.82 -7.23 -14.74
C LEU A 591 36.33 -6.35 -15.90
N THR A 592 36.97 -6.52 -17.08
CA THR A 592 36.56 -5.88 -18.33
C THR A 592 36.55 -6.92 -19.44
N ALA A 593 35.75 -6.74 -20.46
CA ALA A 593 35.77 -7.59 -21.65
C ALA A 593 37.11 -7.45 -22.37
N SER A 594 37.66 -8.57 -22.83
CA SER A 594 38.97 -8.56 -23.52
C SER A 594 38.96 -7.83 -24.87
N ASP A 595 37.79 -7.69 -25.47
CA ASP A 595 37.51 -6.98 -26.72
C ASP A 595 36.55 -5.78 -26.55
N GLY A 596 36.31 -5.36 -25.29
CA GLY A 596 35.39 -4.30 -24.93
C GLY A 596 35.61 -3.01 -25.73
N ALA A 597 34.56 -2.46 -26.26
CA ALA A 597 34.55 -1.28 -27.10
C ALA A 597 33.51 -0.24 -26.59
N LEU A 598 33.48 0.88 -27.28
CA LEU A 598 32.57 1.99 -27.00
C LEU A 598 31.10 1.55 -27.07
N GLY A 599 30.37 1.69 -25.99
CA GLY A 599 28.93 1.45 -25.95
C GLY A 599 28.51 0.02 -25.63
N ASP A 600 29.42 -0.94 -25.49
CA ASP A 600 29.13 -2.38 -25.31
C ASP A 600 28.30 -2.66 -24.05
N SER A 601 28.38 -1.79 -23.03
CA SER A 601 27.65 -1.90 -21.78
C SER A 601 27.93 -3.19 -20.99
N PHE A 602 29.20 -3.62 -20.96
CA PHE A 602 29.63 -4.79 -20.18
C PHE A 602 29.29 -4.60 -18.69
N GLY A 603 28.62 -5.58 -18.07
CA GLY A 603 28.16 -5.48 -16.69
C GLY A 603 26.73 -4.97 -16.54
N ILE A 604 25.96 -4.87 -17.64
CA ILE A 604 24.52 -4.55 -17.61
C ILE A 604 23.72 -5.59 -16.83
N SER A 605 24.13 -6.84 -16.93
CA SER A 605 23.58 -7.98 -16.21
C SER A 605 24.71 -8.92 -15.76
N LEU A 606 24.52 -9.61 -14.66
CA LEU A 606 25.53 -10.53 -14.14
C LEU A 606 24.93 -11.62 -13.25
N SER A 607 25.58 -12.78 -13.23
CA SER A 607 25.20 -13.90 -12.38
C SER A 607 26.43 -14.65 -11.89
N LEU A 608 26.54 -14.83 -10.57
CA LEU A 608 27.64 -15.50 -9.90
C LEU A 608 27.21 -16.91 -9.48
N SER A 609 27.95 -17.91 -9.87
CA SER A 609 27.75 -19.29 -9.44
C SER A 609 29.09 -19.96 -9.13
N ALA A 610 29.37 -20.18 -7.85
CA ALA A 610 30.60 -20.74 -7.33
C ALA A 610 31.86 -19.95 -7.81
N ASP A 611 32.68 -20.57 -8.65
CA ASP A 611 33.91 -19.98 -9.17
C ASP A 611 33.75 -19.42 -10.58
N ARG A 612 32.51 -19.10 -10.98
CA ARG A 612 32.19 -18.54 -12.30
C ARG A 612 31.28 -17.33 -12.19
N VAL A 613 31.52 -16.37 -13.05
CA VAL A 613 30.68 -15.22 -13.30
C VAL A 613 30.33 -15.14 -14.77
N LEU A 614 29.03 -15.01 -15.05
CA LEU A 614 28.49 -14.71 -16.38
C LEU A 614 28.12 -13.24 -16.41
N ILE A 615 28.59 -12.50 -17.40
CA ILE A 615 28.44 -11.04 -17.51
C ILE A 615 27.90 -10.70 -18.88
N GLY A 616 26.79 -9.98 -18.95
CA GLY A 616 26.20 -9.51 -20.20
C GLY A 616 26.82 -8.20 -20.68
N ALA A 617 26.92 -8.07 -21.99
CA ALA A 617 27.27 -6.87 -22.74
C ALA A 617 26.31 -6.78 -23.95
N HIS A 618 25.09 -6.31 -23.70
CA HIS A 618 23.96 -6.44 -24.61
C HIS A 618 24.09 -5.60 -25.88
N ARG A 619 25.03 -4.68 -25.93
CA ARG A 619 25.31 -3.83 -27.10
C ARG A 619 26.63 -4.12 -27.75
N ASP A 620 27.25 -5.24 -27.44
CA ASP A 620 28.44 -5.71 -28.12
C ASP A 620 28.16 -5.88 -29.62
N ASP A 621 29.06 -5.34 -30.47
CA ASP A 621 28.96 -5.31 -31.93
C ASP A 621 29.50 -6.56 -32.64
N GLY A 622 29.76 -7.69 -31.95
CA GLY A 622 30.51 -8.85 -32.40
C GLY A 622 30.06 -9.41 -33.75
N THR A 623 28.79 -9.77 -33.90
CA THR A 623 28.24 -10.32 -35.16
C THR A 623 27.40 -9.31 -35.94
N GLY A 624 26.94 -8.22 -35.32
CA GLY A 624 26.14 -7.14 -35.87
C GLY A 624 26.06 -5.99 -34.88
N ALA A 625 25.63 -4.79 -35.33
CA ALA A 625 25.47 -3.64 -34.44
C ALA A 625 24.49 -4.01 -33.32
N ASP A 626 24.89 -3.79 -32.05
CA ASP A 626 24.09 -4.10 -30.86
C ASP A 626 23.53 -5.56 -30.84
N SER A 627 24.24 -6.52 -31.48
CA SER A 627 23.87 -7.93 -31.47
C SER A 627 23.97 -8.56 -30.07
N GLY A 628 24.87 -8.03 -29.28
CA GLY A 628 25.11 -8.40 -27.89
C GLY A 628 25.99 -9.65 -27.69
N ALA A 629 26.55 -9.74 -26.50
CA ALA A 629 27.41 -10.87 -26.08
C ALA A 629 27.25 -11.10 -24.57
N ALA A 630 27.73 -12.26 -24.12
CA ALA A 630 27.96 -12.55 -22.72
C ALA A 630 29.33 -13.15 -22.51
N TYR A 631 29.98 -12.86 -21.39
CA TYR A 631 31.34 -13.26 -21.10
C TYR A 631 31.40 -14.14 -19.85
N VAL A 632 32.12 -15.24 -19.94
CA VAL A 632 32.36 -16.11 -18.79
C VAL A 632 33.73 -15.82 -18.20
N PHE A 633 33.78 -15.50 -16.92
CA PHE A 633 34.96 -15.40 -16.13
C PHE A 633 35.05 -16.55 -15.13
N GLU A 634 36.24 -17.14 -14.96
CA GLU A 634 36.49 -18.21 -14.00
C GLU A 634 37.54 -17.83 -12.98
N TRP A 635 37.30 -18.21 -11.72
CA TRP A 635 38.24 -18.06 -10.60
C TRP A 635 39.25 -19.18 -10.56
N ASN A 636 40.52 -18.89 -10.73
CA ASN A 636 41.58 -19.91 -10.70
C ASN A 636 42.19 -20.16 -9.31
N GLY A 637 41.58 -19.63 -8.25
CA GLY A 637 42.07 -19.66 -6.88
C GLY A 637 42.88 -18.43 -6.47
N SER A 638 43.16 -17.50 -7.39
CA SER A 638 43.91 -16.27 -7.13
C SER A 638 43.40 -15.04 -7.91
N THR A 639 42.91 -15.24 -9.10
CA THR A 639 42.41 -14.18 -10.00
C THR A 639 41.27 -14.70 -10.84
N TRP A 640 40.37 -13.79 -11.20
CA TRP A 640 39.37 -14.00 -12.23
C TRP A 640 39.99 -13.80 -13.61
N SER A 641 39.65 -14.65 -14.54
CA SER A 641 40.09 -14.53 -15.93
C SER A 641 38.94 -14.85 -16.88
N GLU A 642 38.79 -14.05 -17.93
CA GLU A 642 37.89 -14.36 -19.03
C GLU A 642 38.28 -15.68 -19.67
N THR A 643 37.33 -16.58 -19.80
CA THR A 643 37.56 -17.91 -20.39
C THR A 643 36.84 -18.08 -21.71
N GLN A 644 35.73 -17.43 -21.92
CA GLN A 644 34.97 -17.51 -23.15
C GLN A 644 33.99 -16.34 -23.31
N LYS A 645 33.87 -15.82 -24.54
CA LYS A 645 32.81 -15.00 -25.04
C LYS A 645 31.71 -15.87 -25.63
N LEU A 646 30.46 -15.62 -25.28
CA LEU A 646 29.26 -16.31 -25.76
C LEU A 646 28.46 -15.37 -26.65
N GLU A 647 28.06 -15.86 -27.81
CA GLU A 647 27.19 -15.17 -28.74
C GLU A 647 26.12 -16.16 -29.24
N ALA A 648 24.95 -15.69 -29.61
CA ALA A 648 23.92 -16.54 -30.20
C ALA A 648 24.39 -17.03 -31.59
N ASN A 649 24.13 -18.31 -31.91
CA ASN A 649 24.50 -18.88 -33.21
C ASN A 649 23.78 -18.20 -34.41
N ASP A 650 22.66 -17.54 -34.13
CA ASP A 650 21.79 -16.85 -35.06
C ASP A 650 21.75 -15.33 -34.80
N ALA A 651 22.68 -14.80 -34.03
CA ALA A 651 22.79 -13.40 -33.64
C ALA A 651 22.64 -12.44 -34.83
N ALA A 652 21.77 -11.47 -34.70
CA ALA A 652 21.54 -10.41 -35.66
C ALA A 652 21.69 -9.02 -35.00
N ALA A 653 21.69 -7.97 -35.82
CA ALA A 653 21.77 -6.62 -35.29
C ALA A 653 20.54 -6.27 -34.48
N ASP A 654 20.75 -5.58 -33.34
CA ASP A 654 19.72 -5.10 -32.41
C ASP A 654 19.03 -6.21 -31.59
N ASP A 655 19.53 -7.47 -31.60
CA ASP A 655 18.95 -8.57 -30.78
C ASP A 655 19.15 -8.37 -29.29
N LEU A 656 20.21 -7.63 -28.89
CA LEU A 656 20.55 -7.34 -27.50
C LEU A 656 20.81 -8.59 -26.65
N PHE A 657 21.47 -9.60 -27.19
CA PHE A 657 21.86 -10.81 -26.45
C PHE A 657 22.76 -10.46 -25.26
N GLY A 658 22.49 -11.01 -24.08
CA GLY A 658 23.18 -10.64 -22.84
C GLY A 658 22.51 -9.52 -22.04
N PHE A 659 21.30 -9.06 -22.45
CA PHE A 659 20.52 -8.11 -21.66
C PHE A 659 20.19 -8.67 -20.26
N SER A 660 19.86 -9.93 -20.17
CA SER A 660 19.67 -10.67 -18.92
C SER A 660 20.47 -11.96 -18.95
N VAL A 661 21.05 -12.34 -17.82
CA VAL A 661 21.86 -13.58 -17.71
C VAL A 661 21.60 -14.30 -16.40
N SER A 662 21.63 -15.63 -16.43
CA SER A 662 21.55 -16.47 -15.25
C SER A 662 22.47 -17.68 -15.39
N LEU A 663 23.16 -18.06 -14.32
CA LEU A 663 24.15 -19.12 -14.28
C LEU A 663 23.88 -20.11 -13.15
N SER A 664 23.74 -21.38 -13.48
CA SER A 664 23.58 -22.47 -12.52
C SER A 664 24.59 -23.59 -12.80
N GLY A 665 25.73 -23.57 -12.11
CA GLY A 665 26.79 -24.55 -12.27
C GLY A 665 27.37 -24.57 -13.69
N ASP A 666 27.12 -25.64 -14.46
CA ASP A 666 27.60 -25.85 -15.83
C ASP A 666 26.59 -25.41 -16.91
N ARG A 667 25.53 -24.67 -16.53
CA ARG A 667 24.46 -24.20 -17.41
C ARG A 667 24.28 -22.70 -17.29
N ALA A 668 24.19 -22.03 -18.43
CA ALA A 668 23.89 -20.60 -18.55
C ALA A 668 22.62 -20.38 -19.37
N LEU A 669 21.80 -19.40 -18.96
CA LEU A 669 20.64 -18.93 -19.70
C LEU A 669 20.83 -17.45 -19.98
N ILE A 670 20.68 -17.03 -21.23
CA ILE A 670 20.98 -15.68 -21.70
C ILE A 670 19.81 -15.18 -22.54
N GLY A 671 19.27 -14.02 -22.17
CA GLY A 671 18.17 -13.38 -22.85
C GLY A 671 18.61 -12.43 -23.96
N ALA A 672 17.81 -12.39 -25.05
CA ALA A 672 17.92 -11.48 -26.18
C ALA A 672 16.49 -11.00 -26.49
N TYR A 673 16.01 -10.00 -25.75
CA TYR A 673 14.58 -9.66 -25.73
C TYR A 673 14.08 -8.94 -26.97
N GLN A 674 14.98 -8.44 -27.83
CA GLN A 674 14.63 -7.83 -29.12
C GLN A 674 14.87 -8.77 -30.33
N GLU A 675 15.17 -10.04 -30.11
CA GLU A 675 15.28 -11.01 -31.18
C GLU A 675 14.01 -11.11 -32.04
N ASP A 676 14.13 -11.16 -33.37
CA ASP A 676 13.05 -10.90 -34.32
C ASP A 676 12.49 -12.12 -35.06
N GLU A 677 12.98 -13.36 -34.83
CA GLU A 677 12.61 -14.55 -35.67
C GLU A 677 11.10 -14.81 -35.69
N ASN A 678 10.42 -14.61 -34.56
CA ASN A 678 8.98 -14.85 -34.42
C ASN A 678 8.13 -13.57 -34.52
N GLY A 679 8.72 -12.46 -34.87
CA GLY A 679 8.11 -11.13 -34.96
C GLY A 679 9.03 -10.05 -34.41
N SER A 680 8.83 -8.80 -34.81
CA SER A 680 9.68 -7.70 -34.33
C SER A 680 9.66 -7.63 -32.80
N GLU A 681 10.82 -7.71 -32.16
CA GLU A 681 11.01 -7.67 -30.71
C GLU A 681 10.21 -8.78 -29.99
N SER A 682 10.07 -9.95 -30.66
CA SER A 682 9.43 -11.12 -30.04
C SER A 682 10.27 -11.69 -28.89
N GLY A 683 11.58 -11.61 -29.01
CA GLY A 683 12.57 -12.03 -28.04
C GLY A 683 12.86 -13.53 -28.04
N ALA A 684 14.02 -13.87 -27.51
CA ALA A 684 14.48 -15.25 -27.30
C ALA A 684 15.32 -15.38 -26.02
N ALA A 685 15.47 -16.61 -25.55
CA ALA A 685 16.46 -16.96 -24.51
C ALA A 685 17.28 -18.17 -24.99
N TYR A 686 18.56 -18.18 -24.65
CA TYR A 686 19.50 -19.16 -25.16
C TYR A 686 20.15 -19.93 -24.01
N VAL A 687 20.10 -21.26 -24.10
CA VAL A 687 20.76 -22.16 -23.16
C VAL A 687 22.12 -22.52 -23.68
N PHE A 688 23.12 -22.34 -22.83
CA PHE A 688 24.50 -22.81 -23.06
C PHE A 688 24.86 -23.81 -21.98
N ASP A 689 25.46 -24.92 -22.37
CA ASP A 689 26.01 -25.95 -21.46
C ASP A 689 27.50 -26.16 -21.71
N ILE A 690 28.22 -26.54 -20.66
CA ILE A 690 29.65 -26.89 -20.79
C ILE A 690 29.81 -28.27 -21.39
N ASN A 691 30.46 -28.33 -22.54
CA ASN A 691 30.85 -29.59 -23.18
C ASN A 691 32.37 -29.64 -23.33
N ASN A 692 33.01 -30.63 -22.66
CA ASN A 692 34.48 -30.79 -22.67
C ASN A 692 35.26 -29.52 -22.26
N GLY A 693 34.74 -28.74 -21.32
CA GLY A 693 35.35 -27.51 -20.80
C GLY A 693 35.12 -26.27 -21.67
N LEU A 694 34.25 -26.34 -22.65
CA LEU A 694 33.84 -25.19 -23.48
C LEU A 694 32.33 -25.03 -23.42
N TRP A 695 31.88 -23.80 -23.31
CA TRP A 695 30.46 -23.42 -23.40
C TRP A 695 30.00 -23.52 -24.84
N SER A 696 28.83 -24.09 -25.06
CA SER A 696 28.21 -24.21 -26.37
C SER A 696 26.72 -24.02 -26.25
N GLN A 697 26.11 -23.27 -27.17
CA GLN A 697 24.66 -23.13 -27.27
C GLN A 697 24.06 -24.52 -27.54
N THR A 698 23.17 -24.92 -26.65
CA THR A 698 22.45 -26.22 -26.73
C THR A 698 21.00 -26.06 -27.10
N LYS A 699 20.40 -24.90 -26.78
CA LYS A 699 19.01 -24.64 -27.13
C LYS A 699 18.75 -23.13 -27.30
N LYS A 700 17.82 -22.79 -28.20
CA LYS A 700 17.10 -21.51 -28.24
C LYS A 700 15.70 -21.75 -27.71
N LEU A 701 15.27 -21.00 -26.73
CA LEU A 701 13.92 -21.01 -26.16
C LEU A 701 13.14 -19.85 -26.76
N THR A 702 11.95 -20.15 -27.23
CA THR A 702 10.95 -19.19 -27.69
C THR A 702 9.58 -19.67 -27.26
N THR A 703 8.57 -18.81 -27.30
CA THR A 703 7.21 -19.19 -26.93
C THR A 703 6.40 -19.63 -28.14
N ASP A 704 5.44 -20.53 -27.95
CA ASP A 704 4.49 -20.96 -29.01
C ASP A 704 3.48 -19.85 -29.36
N ASP A 705 3.23 -18.92 -28.46
CA ASP A 705 2.30 -17.79 -28.59
C ASP A 705 3.01 -16.43 -28.71
N GLY A 706 4.33 -16.43 -28.95
CA GLY A 706 5.15 -15.24 -29.14
C GLY A 706 4.67 -14.37 -30.31
N GLY A 707 4.80 -13.08 -30.18
CA GLY A 707 4.35 -12.08 -31.15
C GLY A 707 5.16 -10.79 -31.12
N LEU A 708 4.67 -9.80 -31.80
CA LEU A 708 5.27 -8.46 -31.87
C LEU A 708 5.40 -7.84 -30.48
N ASN A 709 6.61 -7.35 -30.13
CA ASN A 709 6.92 -6.67 -28.85
C ASN A 709 6.67 -7.53 -27.61
N HIS A 710 6.80 -8.84 -27.72
CA HIS A 710 6.61 -9.76 -26.58
C HIS A 710 7.70 -9.63 -25.52
N TYR A 711 8.93 -9.23 -25.96
CA TYR A 711 10.11 -9.06 -25.10
C TYR A 711 10.47 -10.31 -24.29
N PHE A 712 10.26 -11.50 -24.84
CA PHE A 712 10.67 -12.75 -24.22
C PHE A 712 12.20 -12.79 -24.04
N GLY A 713 12.66 -13.09 -22.85
CA GLY A 713 14.08 -12.98 -22.49
C GLY A 713 14.49 -11.64 -21.89
N ALA A 714 13.50 -10.75 -21.56
CA ALA A 714 13.79 -9.52 -20.82
C ALA A 714 14.34 -9.82 -19.42
N SER A 715 13.92 -10.92 -18.83
CA SER A 715 14.47 -11.46 -17.59
C SER A 715 14.58 -12.97 -17.68
N VAL A 716 15.65 -13.55 -17.12
CA VAL A 716 15.88 -14.99 -17.14
C VAL A 716 16.42 -15.49 -15.81
N ASN A 717 15.99 -16.68 -15.41
CA ASN A 717 16.59 -17.41 -14.30
C ASN A 717 16.65 -18.90 -14.62
N VAL A 718 17.78 -19.55 -14.34
CA VAL A 718 17.94 -21.00 -14.51
C VAL A 718 18.43 -21.63 -13.21
N LEU A 719 17.80 -22.72 -12.79
CA LEU A 719 18.19 -23.51 -11.64
C LEU A 719 18.16 -25.00 -12.02
N GLY A 720 19.34 -25.57 -12.27
CA GLY A 720 19.46 -26.96 -12.72
C GLY A 720 18.77 -27.21 -14.05
N ASP A 721 17.72 -28.05 -14.05
CA ASP A 721 16.95 -28.44 -15.25
C ASP A 721 15.66 -27.62 -15.45
N ARG A 722 15.49 -26.54 -14.70
CA ARG A 722 14.34 -25.62 -14.79
C ARG A 722 14.81 -24.21 -15.18
N ALA A 723 14.12 -23.60 -16.14
CA ALA A 723 14.33 -22.22 -16.57
C ALA A 723 13.03 -21.43 -16.49
N VAL A 724 13.12 -20.19 -16.03
CA VAL A 724 12.03 -19.22 -16.05
C VAL A 724 12.45 -18.04 -16.91
N VAL A 725 11.61 -17.65 -17.83
CA VAL A 725 11.87 -16.57 -18.79
C VAL A 725 10.70 -15.59 -18.80
N GLY A 726 10.98 -14.34 -18.52
CA GLY A 726 9.98 -13.28 -18.55
C GLY A 726 9.76 -12.72 -19.97
N ALA A 727 8.52 -12.34 -20.26
CA ALA A 727 8.06 -11.70 -21.49
C ALA A 727 7.15 -10.53 -21.13
N ALA A 728 7.75 -9.45 -20.71
CA ALA A 728 7.05 -8.32 -20.10
C ALA A 728 6.21 -7.49 -21.10
N GLY A 729 6.42 -7.64 -22.40
CA GLY A 729 5.68 -6.93 -23.45
C GLY A 729 4.39 -7.63 -23.93
N ASP A 730 4.09 -8.82 -23.44
CA ASP A 730 2.88 -9.58 -23.77
C ASP A 730 1.67 -8.98 -23.07
N ASP A 731 0.87 -8.18 -23.74
CA ASP A 731 -0.39 -7.56 -23.26
C ASP A 731 -0.35 -7.11 -21.77
N THR A 732 -0.59 -8.03 -20.83
CA THR A 732 -0.43 -7.82 -19.37
C THR A 732 0.97 -8.19 -18.87
N GLY A 733 1.79 -8.81 -19.74
CA GLY A 733 3.03 -9.50 -19.41
C GLY A 733 2.83 -10.97 -19.05
N SER A 734 3.90 -11.76 -19.22
CA SER A 734 3.91 -13.20 -18.93
C SER A 734 5.29 -13.65 -18.45
N ALA A 735 5.35 -14.80 -17.79
CA ALA A 735 6.58 -15.56 -17.58
C ALA A 735 6.36 -17.01 -17.99
N TYR A 736 7.40 -17.63 -18.56
CA TYR A 736 7.31 -18.97 -19.12
C TYR A 736 8.28 -19.88 -18.40
N VAL A 737 7.81 -21.06 -18.03
CA VAL A 737 8.60 -22.10 -17.40
C VAL A 737 8.95 -23.17 -18.41
N PHE A 738 10.24 -23.51 -18.46
CA PHE A 738 10.77 -24.60 -19.27
C PHE A 738 11.44 -25.64 -18.38
N GLU A 739 11.21 -26.90 -18.68
CA GLU A 739 11.82 -28.03 -17.99
C GLU A 739 12.69 -28.81 -18.96
N PHE A 740 13.88 -29.22 -18.54
CA PHE A 740 14.75 -30.09 -19.31
C PHE A 740 14.44 -31.57 -19.02
N ASP A 741 13.88 -32.29 -19.99
CA ASP A 741 13.48 -33.70 -19.82
C ASP A 741 14.62 -34.71 -19.93
N GLY A 742 15.87 -34.24 -19.97
CA GLY A 742 17.07 -35.05 -20.21
C GLY A 742 17.46 -35.19 -21.68
N LEU A 743 16.64 -34.64 -22.59
CA LEU A 743 16.87 -34.65 -24.05
C LEU A 743 16.67 -33.27 -24.67
N ASP A 744 15.63 -32.58 -24.25
CA ASP A 744 15.26 -31.28 -24.79
C ASP A 744 14.61 -30.40 -23.71
N TRP A 745 14.57 -29.10 -23.94
CA TRP A 745 13.82 -28.15 -23.14
C TRP A 745 12.41 -28.03 -23.66
N VAL A 746 11.43 -28.22 -22.78
CA VAL A 746 10.00 -28.17 -23.10
C VAL A 746 9.33 -27.11 -22.26
N GLN A 747 8.56 -26.21 -22.88
CA GLN A 747 7.71 -25.28 -22.17
C GLN A 747 6.68 -26.08 -21.35
N SER A 748 6.73 -25.98 -20.04
CA SER A 748 5.84 -26.67 -19.11
C SER A 748 4.66 -25.82 -18.69
N GLU A 749 4.87 -24.50 -18.55
CA GLU A 749 3.86 -23.58 -18.00
C GLU A 749 4.02 -22.16 -18.55
N LYS A 750 2.90 -21.43 -18.62
CA LYS A 750 2.84 -19.99 -18.80
C LYS A 750 2.23 -19.39 -17.54
N LEU A 751 2.97 -18.51 -16.85
CA LEU A 751 2.53 -17.80 -15.67
C LEU A 751 2.00 -16.42 -16.08
N THR A 752 0.87 -16.03 -15.53
CA THR A 752 0.26 -14.71 -15.74
C THR A 752 -0.29 -14.20 -14.42
N ALA A 753 -0.29 -12.90 -14.21
CA ALA A 753 -0.98 -12.30 -13.07
C ALA A 753 -2.49 -12.57 -13.19
N ARG A 754 -3.11 -12.96 -12.09
CA ARG A 754 -4.55 -13.23 -12.05
C ARG A 754 -5.40 -11.98 -12.26
N ASP A 755 -4.90 -10.87 -11.79
CA ASP A 755 -5.48 -9.53 -11.80
C ASP A 755 -4.80 -8.58 -12.77
N GLY A 756 -3.87 -9.09 -13.61
CA GLY A 756 -3.06 -8.29 -14.51
C GLY A 756 -3.87 -7.44 -15.50
N THR A 757 -3.46 -6.20 -15.67
CA THR A 757 -3.98 -5.26 -16.64
C THR A 757 -2.95 -4.95 -17.74
N PRO A 758 -3.35 -4.45 -18.92
CA PRO A 758 -2.40 -4.13 -20.00
C PRO A 758 -1.35 -3.12 -19.54
N ASN A 759 -0.08 -3.40 -19.83
CA ASN A 759 1.12 -2.63 -19.47
C ASN A 759 1.59 -2.76 -18.01
N ASP A 760 1.15 -3.75 -17.25
CA ASP A 760 1.68 -4.04 -15.90
C ASP A 760 3.11 -4.57 -15.94
N PHE A 761 3.55 -5.07 -17.08
CA PHE A 761 4.88 -5.64 -17.29
C PHE A 761 5.16 -6.85 -16.38
N PHE A 762 4.16 -7.73 -16.17
CA PHE A 762 4.40 -9.00 -15.49
C PHE A 762 5.46 -9.83 -16.23
N GLY A 763 6.44 -10.37 -15.52
CA GLY A 763 7.62 -11.02 -16.11
C GLY A 763 8.80 -10.07 -16.35
N PHE A 764 8.73 -8.81 -15.89
CA PHE A 764 9.87 -7.88 -15.98
C PHE A 764 11.09 -8.35 -15.19
N SER A 765 10.88 -8.97 -14.06
CA SER A 765 11.89 -9.62 -13.24
C SER A 765 11.43 -11.01 -12.81
N VAL A 766 12.34 -11.98 -12.79
CA VAL A 766 12.07 -13.35 -12.36
C VAL A 766 13.22 -13.89 -11.51
N ASP A 767 12.88 -14.66 -10.47
CA ASP A 767 13.83 -15.46 -9.71
C ASP A 767 13.16 -16.73 -9.19
N GLN A 768 13.94 -17.75 -8.86
CA GLN A 768 13.41 -19.03 -8.39
C GLN A 768 14.32 -19.72 -7.38
N THR A 769 13.70 -20.51 -6.52
CA THR A 769 14.32 -21.57 -5.72
C THR A 769 13.78 -22.93 -6.16
N SER A 770 14.16 -24.02 -5.51
CA SER A 770 13.56 -25.32 -5.77
C SER A 770 12.05 -25.36 -5.48
N GLU A 771 11.54 -24.51 -4.59
CA GLU A 771 10.17 -24.55 -4.09
C GLU A 771 9.28 -23.44 -4.67
N HIS A 772 9.86 -22.29 -4.99
CA HIS A 772 9.10 -21.10 -5.39
C HIS A 772 9.68 -20.44 -6.64
N THR A 773 8.81 -19.86 -7.45
CA THR A 773 9.13 -18.91 -8.51
C THR A 773 8.54 -17.55 -8.15
N LEU A 774 9.34 -16.48 -8.23
CA LEU A 774 8.94 -15.11 -7.99
C LEU A 774 8.94 -14.35 -9.31
N VAL A 775 7.86 -13.62 -9.60
CA VAL A 775 7.69 -12.87 -10.84
C VAL A 775 7.24 -11.44 -10.50
N GLY A 776 7.92 -10.46 -11.04
CA GLY A 776 7.61 -9.04 -10.84
C GLY A 776 6.77 -8.45 -11.98
N ALA A 777 5.87 -7.54 -11.61
CA ALA A 777 5.07 -6.69 -12.49
C ALA A 777 5.32 -5.24 -12.08
N LYS A 778 6.39 -4.62 -12.58
CA LYS A 778 6.90 -3.34 -12.07
C LYS A 778 6.01 -2.12 -12.33
N LEU A 779 5.09 -2.21 -13.27
CA LEU A 779 4.16 -1.14 -13.62
C LEU A 779 2.70 -1.48 -13.27
N ASP A 780 2.48 -2.59 -12.54
CA ASP A 780 1.16 -2.88 -11.97
C ASP A 780 0.63 -1.65 -11.24
N ASP A 781 -0.56 -1.21 -11.57
CA ASP A 781 -1.15 0.04 -11.09
C ASP A 781 -2.28 -0.18 -10.07
N GLU A 782 -2.45 -1.40 -9.55
CA GLU A 782 -3.48 -1.72 -8.57
C GLU A 782 -3.39 -0.84 -7.31
N LEU A 783 -2.17 -0.47 -6.93
CA LEU A 783 -1.86 0.28 -5.72
C LEU A 783 -1.53 1.75 -5.97
N GLY A 784 -1.43 2.16 -7.22
CA GLY A 784 -1.04 3.48 -7.68
C GLY A 784 -0.40 3.39 -9.06
N ALA A 785 -0.31 4.50 -9.79
CA ALA A 785 0.29 4.50 -11.13
C ALA A 785 1.73 3.96 -11.09
N SER A 786 1.99 2.85 -11.76
CA SER A 786 3.30 2.18 -11.80
C SER A 786 3.87 1.85 -10.40
N SER A 787 3.00 1.51 -9.46
CA SER A 787 3.38 1.13 -8.10
C SER A 787 4.18 -0.17 -8.07
N GLY A 788 3.79 -1.14 -8.88
CA GLY A 788 4.41 -2.45 -9.04
C GLY A 788 3.88 -3.52 -8.08
N SER A 789 4.03 -4.79 -8.46
CA SER A 789 3.64 -5.95 -7.67
C SER A 789 4.59 -7.13 -7.88
N ALA A 790 4.65 -8.04 -6.92
CA ALA A 790 5.39 -9.30 -7.02
C ALA A 790 4.50 -10.49 -6.70
N TYR A 791 4.60 -11.54 -7.51
CA TYR A 791 3.77 -12.72 -7.46
C TYR A 791 4.61 -13.97 -7.16
N VAL A 792 4.15 -14.82 -6.24
CA VAL A 792 4.82 -16.06 -5.90
C VAL A 792 4.03 -17.25 -6.39
N TYR A 793 4.71 -18.16 -7.08
CA TYR A 793 4.18 -19.42 -7.57
C TYR A 793 4.90 -20.59 -6.88
N LEU A 794 4.14 -21.63 -6.50
CA LEU A 794 4.73 -22.90 -6.06
C LEU A 794 5.25 -23.65 -7.29
N ASN A 795 6.49 -24.06 -7.23
CA ASN A 795 7.04 -24.98 -8.21
C ASN A 795 6.43 -26.35 -7.94
N HIS A 796 5.55 -26.81 -8.84
CA HIS A 796 5.05 -28.17 -8.77
C HIS A 796 6.20 -29.12 -8.99
N ASP A 797 6.75 -29.60 -7.92
CA ASP A 797 7.76 -30.64 -7.95
C ASP A 797 7.27 -31.95 -7.41
N VAL A 798 7.67 -32.96 -8.19
CA VAL A 798 7.80 -34.35 -7.83
C VAL A 798 6.48 -35.00 -7.45
N ILE A 799 5.82 -35.50 -8.47
CA ILE A 799 5.15 -36.79 -8.33
C ILE A 799 6.16 -37.72 -7.65
N PHE A 800 6.08 -37.87 -6.32
CA PHE A 800 6.53 -39.06 -5.69
C PHE A 800 5.69 -40.20 -6.33
N VAL A 801 6.24 -40.88 -7.29
CA VAL A 801 5.79 -42.20 -7.63
C VAL A 801 6.18 -43.02 -6.41
N ASP A 802 5.30 -43.09 -5.43
CA ASP A 802 5.32 -44.15 -4.46
C ASP A 802 5.13 -45.43 -5.26
N ASP A 803 6.20 -46.17 -5.47
CA ASP A 803 6.12 -47.56 -5.82
C ASP A 803 5.33 -48.25 -4.70
N PHE A 804 4.05 -48.45 -4.96
CA PHE A 804 3.27 -49.41 -4.19
C PHE A 804 3.70 -50.82 -4.57
N GLU A 805 4.37 -51.52 -3.67
CA GLU A 805 4.13 -52.93 -3.39
C GLU A 805 3.35 -53.10 -2.10
#